data_cbc60227e895f773b7116f6bbc25efb8
#
_entry.id   cbc60227e895f773b7116f6bbc25efb8
#
_cell.length_a   1.000
_cell.length_b   1.000
_cell.length_c   1.000
_cell.angle_alpha   90.00
_cell.angle_beta   90.00
_cell.angle_gamma   90.00
#
_symmetry.space_group_name_H-M   'P 1'
#
loop_
_entity.id
_entity.type
_entity.pdbx_description
1 polymer ?
#
loop_
_entity_poly.entity_id
_entity_poly.type
_entity_poly.pdbx_seq_one_letter_code
_entity_poly.pdbx_strand_id
1 'polypeptide(L)'
;LRELRADIARAGLDTLSGRKAPRARVLLIAGRPGQGRTALAEELLRRVADRYEDGALRARLSEPDGTPVPTERTARHLLTALGRPVPPGADEDELSELLRETLAERRVTLLLDDAAGAEQVDALLPDSPDCLVVAVSRGPLTGISDVRPCTVGGLDTASAVALLARRTGAVRITVDPRAAEQLAEACGGQPTALVLAGGWLAARPKAAVADVTRHLDADPEGGGPLAKVFRLAYAGLPAPDRRMLRLLALVPAVPADPQTASALAGCSVEAARAVLDACVDAGFLHRLPTPLPQYEVPGALQPLLRERAEAEDRPGELRLARARMLERTLRLLQSCRAVTETDSPRAREKLSNTPPALRFPAPRAAADWLRVRQPALLAAARLAVADGELDTLARRLMAQLVRAMVAHLGTRAAAPELYGIHRLVLEVAERRDLPRERAAALMNLADLDVRAGRTRAALARYRAALDAGREAGDAYATGRATESVGAAHLELGDPDRAADWFGRALAQRLARDERADAARLHGRIGGAHARAGRYPEALRSWRSAVTGYRRAGDRVAQARALGELAGVQESAGHAGEALETCRQAVELARLAQDAGLQADLHTRLAEILERTGDPAGARLHRGAAARLRGTEPPTGPTVPAG
;
A
#
# COMPACT_ATOMS: atom_id res chain seq x y z
N LEU A 1 5.28 0.29 -34.93
CA LEU A 1 4.85 1.54 -34.34
C LEU A 1 3.95 2.36 -35.27
N ARG A 2 4.28 2.50 -36.58
CA ARG A 2 3.41 3.16 -37.57
C ARG A 2 2.07 2.43 -37.71
N GLU A 3 2.07 1.10 -37.79
CA GLU A 3 0.87 0.26 -37.83
C GLU A 3 0.01 0.40 -36.58
N LEU A 4 0.61 0.32 -35.39
CA LEU A 4 -0.10 0.50 -34.11
C LEU A 4 -0.76 1.89 -34.01
N ARG A 5 -0.07 2.94 -34.49
CA ARG A 5 -0.66 4.29 -34.55
C ARG A 5 -1.82 4.37 -35.56
N ALA A 6 -1.69 3.70 -36.71
CA ALA A 6 -2.75 3.63 -37.70
C ALA A 6 -3.97 2.85 -37.16
N ASP A 7 -3.76 1.81 -36.37
CA ASP A 7 -4.84 1.07 -35.71
C ASP A 7 -5.59 1.91 -34.68
N ILE A 8 -4.87 2.72 -33.90
CA ILE A 8 -5.50 3.71 -32.98
C ILE A 8 -6.32 4.74 -33.76
N ALA A 9 -5.85 5.19 -34.91
CA ALA A 9 -6.56 6.17 -35.72
C ALA A 9 -7.81 5.56 -36.43
N ARG A 10 -7.71 4.32 -36.91
CA ARG A 10 -8.82 3.62 -37.59
C ARG A 10 -9.97 3.28 -36.66
N ALA A 11 -9.71 2.95 -35.39
CA ALA A 11 -10.76 2.65 -34.43
C ALA A 11 -11.74 3.82 -34.19
N GLY A 12 -11.33 5.05 -34.51
CA GLY A 12 -12.23 6.24 -34.52
C GLY A 12 -13.24 6.26 -35.66
N LEU A 13 -13.05 5.44 -36.71
CA LEU A 13 -13.94 5.35 -37.87
C LEU A 13 -15.02 4.24 -37.73
N ASP A 14 -14.78 3.26 -36.87
CA ASP A 14 -15.71 2.15 -36.65
C ASP A 14 -17.02 2.61 -35.95
N THR A 15 -16.98 3.69 -35.19
CA THR A 15 -18.17 4.35 -34.59
C THR A 15 -19.08 5.00 -35.63
N LEU A 16 -18.55 5.39 -36.79
CA LEU A 16 -19.34 5.97 -37.89
C LEU A 16 -20.11 4.91 -38.68
N SER A 17 -19.76 3.63 -38.54
CA SER A 17 -20.39 2.49 -39.24
C SER A 17 -21.55 1.83 -38.46
N GLY A 18 -22.04 2.45 -37.37
CA GLY A 18 -23.17 1.97 -36.57
C GLY A 18 -22.90 0.71 -35.73
N ARG A 19 -21.65 0.29 -35.60
CA ARG A 19 -21.27 -0.75 -34.64
C ARG A 19 -21.23 -0.19 -33.24
N LYS A 20 -21.70 -0.96 -32.24
CA LYS A 20 -21.57 -0.61 -30.83
C LYS A 20 -20.12 -0.25 -30.54
N ALA A 21 -19.86 0.93 -29.94
CA ALA A 21 -18.51 1.31 -29.54
C ALA A 21 -17.90 0.20 -28.66
N PRO A 22 -16.67 -0.23 -28.93
CA PRO A 22 -15.99 -1.20 -28.06
C PRO A 22 -15.86 -0.63 -26.65
N ARG A 23 -15.90 -1.49 -25.62
CA ARG A 23 -15.78 -1.10 -24.21
C ARG A 23 -14.53 -0.26 -23.96
N ALA A 24 -13.38 -0.72 -24.47
CA ALA A 24 -12.13 0.02 -24.48
C ALA A 24 -11.34 -0.34 -25.74
N ARG A 25 -10.40 0.52 -26.13
CA ARG A 25 -9.45 0.21 -27.21
C ARG A 25 -8.32 -0.62 -26.65
N VAL A 26 -8.25 -1.90 -27.00
CA VAL A 26 -7.19 -2.80 -26.56
C VAL A 26 -6.22 -3.09 -27.69
N LEU A 27 -4.95 -2.79 -27.49
CA LEU A 27 -3.85 -3.19 -28.35
C LEU A 27 -3.04 -4.27 -27.64
N LEU A 28 -2.79 -5.39 -28.31
CA LEU A 28 -1.96 -6.46 -27.79
C LEU A 28 -0.60 -6.45 -28.47
N ILE A 29 0.47 -6.32 -27.67
CA ILE A 29 1.85 -6.49 -28.12
C ILE A 29 2.36 -7.83 -27.60
N ALA A 30 2.44 -8.82 -28.50
CA ALA A 30 2.88 -10.17 -28.17
C ALA A 30 4.29 -10.44 -28.72
N GLY A 31 5.03 -11.36 -28.09
CA GLY A 31 6.35 -11.77 -28.57
C GLY A 31 7.18 -12.46 -27.48
N ARG A 32 8.35 -12.98 -27.86
CA ARG A 32 9.26 -13.66 -26.93
C ARG A 32 9.90 -12.67 -25.94
N PRO A 33 10.31 -13.11 -24.74
CA PRO A 33 11.10 -12.30 -23.83
C PRO A 33 12.35 -11.72 -24.50
N GLY A 34 12.67 -10.46 -24.19
CA GLY A 34 13.84 -9.79 -24.75
C GLY A 34 13.67 -9.15 -26.14
N GLN A 35 12.48 -9.23 -26.75
CA GLN A 35 12.19 -8.62 -28.06
C GLN A 35 11.78 -7.14 -27.98
N GLY A 36 11.82 -6.52 -26.82
CA GLY A 36 11.54 -5.08 -26.68
C GLY A 36 10.05 -4.72 -26.65
N ARG A 37 9.16 -5.67 -26.32
CA ARG A 37 7.70 -5.47 -26.22
C ARG A 37 7.33 -4.28 -25.35
N THR A 38 7.82 -4.27 -24.11
CA THR A 38 7.56 -3.21 -23.13
C THR A 38 8.10 -1.86 -23.61
N ALA A 39 9.32 -1.84 -24.19
CA ALA A 39 9.90 -0.62 -24.76
C ALA A 39 9.09 -0.08 -25.95
N LEU A 40 8.54 -0.97 -26.79
CA LEU A 40 7.64 -0.58 -27.87
C LEU A 40 6.33 0.00 -27.34
N ALA A 41 5.76 -0.62 -26.30
CA ALA A 41 4.55 -0.15 -25.64
C ALA A 41 4.76 1.23 -25.01
N GLU A 42 5.83 1.42 -24.27
CA GLU A 42 6.19 2.71 -23.63
C GLU A 42 6.41 3.82 -24.67
N GLU A 43 7.12 3.52 -25.75
CA GLU A 43 7.32 4.48 -26.85
C GLU A 43 6.02 4.81 -27.58
N LEU A 44 5.13 3.83 -27.75
CA LEU A 44 3.78 4.07 -28.30
C LEU A 44 3.00 5.04 -27.41
N LEU A 45 2.93 4.75 -26.10
CA LEU A 45 2.21 5.57 -25.14
C LEU A 45 2.76 6.99 -25.07
N ARG A 46 4.09 7.14 -25.08
CA ARG A 46 4.74 8.45 -25.12
C ARG A 46 4.35 9.27 -26.35
N ARG A 47 4.18 8.62 -27.52
CA ARG A 47 3.79 9.31 -28.77
C ARG A 47 2.32 9.65 -28.88
N VAL A 48 1.47 9.04 -28.07
CA VAL A 48 0.02 9.31 -28.06
C VAL A 48 -0.41 10.07 -26.81
N ALA A 49 0.53 10.42 -25.93
CA ALA A 49 0.27 11.06 -24.64
C ALA A 49 -0.62 12.32 -24.76
N ASP A 50 -0.40 13.15 -25.79
CA ASP A 50 -1.15 14.38 -26.03
C ASP A 50 -2.67 14.16 -26.26
N ARG A 51 -3.09 12.92 -26.53
CA ARG A 51 -4.50 12.55 -26.75
C ARG A 51 -5.20 12.07 -25.48
N TYR A 52 -4.46 11.81 -24.41
CA TYR A 52 -4.93 11.23 -23.16
C TYR A 52 -4.53 12.14 -22.00
N GLU A 53 -5.38 13.16 -21.78
CA GLU A 53 -5.09 14.29 -20.90
C GLU A 53 -4.94 13.91 -19.43
N ASP A 54 -5.61 12.83 -18.98
CA ASP A 54 -5.55 12.32 -17.61
C ASP A 54 -4.32 11.46 -17.33
N GLY A 55 -3.44 11.28 -18.32
CA GLY A 55 -2.13 10.68 -18.16
C GLY A 55 -2.02 9.20 -18.50
N ALA A 56 -0.92 8.59 -18.05
CA ALA A 56 -0.59 7.19 -18.31
C ALA A 56 -0.50 6.40 -17.01
N LEU A 57 -1.20 5.27 -16.98
CA LEU A 57 -1.14 4.29 -15.90
C LEU A 57 -0.32 3.08 -16.34
N ARG A 58 0.40 2.48 -15.42
CA ARG A 58 1.17 1.26 -15.67
C ARG A 58 0.95 0.25 -14.56
N ALA A 59 0.71 -1.00 -14.94
CA ALA A 59 0.69 -2.12 -14.02
C ALA A 59 1.44 -3.31 -14.62
N ARG A 60 2.22 -4.01 -13.79
CA ARG A 60 2.84 -5.27 -14.13
C ARG A 60 1.95 -6.40 -13.65
N LEU A 61 1.65 -7.34 -14.54
CA LEU A 61 0.69 -8.42 -14.28
C LEU A 61 1.34 -9.75 -13.90
N SER A 62 2.66 -9.87 -13.95
CA SER A 62 3.39 -11.07 -13.50
C SER A 62 4.50 -10.71 -12.53
N GLU A 63 4.70 -11.56 -11.52
CA GLU A 63 5.87 -11.53 -10.65
C GLU A 63 7.13 -11.98 -11.42
N PRO A 64 8.34 -11.75 -10.90
CA PRO A 64 9.59 -12.15 -11.56
C PRO A 64 9.70 -13.66 -11.83
N ASP A 65 9.01 -14.49 -11.06
CA ASP A 65 8.95 -15.95 -11.25
C ASP A 65 7.91 -16.37 -12.31
N GLY A 66 7.18 -15.42 -12.87
CA GLY A 66 6.12 -15.65 -13.83
C GLY A 66 4.76 -15.94 -13.22
N THR A 67 4.64 -15.97 -11.89
CA THR A 67 3.33 -16.11 -11.24
C THR A 67 2.45 -14.87 -11.52
N PRO A 68 1.16 -15.05 -11.83
CA PRO A 68 0.26 -13.93 -12.05
C PRO A 68 0.12 -13.06 -10.79
N VAL A 69 0.17 -11.75 -10.98
CA VAL A 69 -0.17 -10.80 -9.91
C VAL A 69 -1.69 -10.84 -9.69
N PRO A 70 -2.19 -11.01 -8.46
CA PRO A 70 -3.62 -10.98 -8.20
C PRO A 70 -4.28 -9.69 -8.71
N THR A 71 -5.44 -9.82 -9.36
CA THR A 71 -6.20 -8.68 -9.92
C THR A 71 -6.54 -7.65 -8.86
N GLU A 72 -6.93 -8.08 -7.65
CA GLU A 72 -7.13 -7.21 -6.48
C GLU A 72 -5.94 -6.26 -6.27
N ARG A 73 -4.71 -6.78 -6.31
CA ARG A 73 -3.51 -5.97 -6.08
C ARG A 73 -3.26 -4.99 -7.21
N THR A 74 -3.50 -5.41 -8.44
CA THR A 74 -3.34 -4.56 -9.62
C THR A 74 -4.37 -3.44 -9.65
N ALA A 75 -5.65 -3.74 -9.44
CA ALA A 75 -6.73 -2.76 -9.39
C ALA A 75 -6.49 -1.73 -8.28
N ARG A 76 -6.07 -2.18 -7.10
CA ARG A 76 -5.69 -1.29 -5.98
C ARG A 76 -4.53 -0.35 -6.33
N HIS A 77 -3.51 -0.86 -7.01
CA HIS A 77 -2.39 -0.06 -7.48
C HIS A 77 -2.83 1.03 -8.46
N LEU A 78 -3.65 0.67 -9.45
CA LEU A 78 -4.18 1.60 -10.45
C LEU A 78 -5.08 2.66 -9.84
N LEU A 79 -5.99 2.28 -8.94
CA LEU A 79 -6.86 3.22 -8.21
C LEU A 79 -6.04 4.21 -7.36
N THR A 80 -4.99 3.72 -6.69
CA THR A 80 -4.07 4.58 -5.93
C THR A 80 -3.36 5.58 -6.84
N ALA A 81 -2.88 5.14 -8.01
CA ALA A 81 -2.24 6.01 -9.00
C ALA A 81 -3.21 7.07 -9.56
N LEU A 82 -4.49 6.74 -9.67
CA LEU A 82 -5.57 7.67 -10.05
C LEU A 82 -5.99 8.64 -8.92
N GLY A 83 -5.41 8.51 -7.72
CA GLY A 83 -5.77 9.30 -6.55
C GLY A 83 -7.15 8.97 -5.99
N ARG A 84 -7.74 7.82 -6.38
CA ARG A 84 -9.05 7.38 -5.88
C ARG A 84 -8.88 6.68 -4.53
N PRO A 85 -9.61 7.08 -3.48
CA PRO A 85 -9.58 6.37 -2.21
C PRO A 85 -10.03 4.92 -2.39
N VAL A 86 -9.18 4.00 -1.93
CA VAL A 86 -9.45 2.56 -2.00
C VAL A 86 -9.97 2.07 -0.66
N PRO A 87 -11.16 1.44 -0.60
CA PRO A 87 -11.66 0.89 0.65
C PRO A 87 -10.70 -0.19 1.19
N PRO A 88 -10.29 -0.11 2.47
CA PRO A 88 -9.46 -1.15 3.08
C PRO A 88 -10.20 -2.49 3.05
N GLY A 89 -9.56 -3.55 2.54
CA GLY A 89 -10.16 -4.90 2.48
C GLY A 89 -11.27 -5.09 1.44
N ALA A 90 -11.42 -4.17 0.49
CA ALA A 90 -12.25 -4.40 -0.69
C ALA A 90 -11.76 -5.64 -1.44
N ASP A 91 -12.68 -6.47 -1.90
CA ASP A 91 -12.39 -7.67 -2.68
C ASP A 91 -12.10 -7.35 -4.17
N GLU A 92 -11.84 -8.39 -4.95
CA GLU A 92 -11.49 -8.24 -6.37
C GLU A 92 -12.63 -7.61 -7.18
N ASP A 93 -13.87 -8.02 -6.92
CA ASP A 93 -15.05 -7.55 -7.65
C ASP A 93 -15.32 -6.07 -7.33
N GLU A 94 -15.30 -5.70 -6.05
CA GLU A 94 -15.45 -4.31 -5.60
C GLU A 94 -14.37 -3.39 -6.19
N LEU A 95 -13.12 -3.86 -6.25
CA LEU A 95 -12.02 -3.07 -6.78
C LEU A 95 -12.07 -2.94 -8.30
N SER A 96 -12.45 -4.00 -9.00
CA SER A 96 -12.59 -3.99 -10.45
C SER A 96 -13.74 -3.09 -10.89
N GLU A 97 -14.85 -3.10 -10.15
CA GLU A 97 -15.97 -2.19 -10.41
C GLU A 97 -15.59 -0.73 -10.15
N LEU A 98 -14.98 -0.46 -9.00
CA LEU A 98 -14.51 0.89 -8.66
C LEU A 98 -13.48 1.42 -9.68
N LEU A 99 -12.62 0.53 -10.22
CA LEU A 99 -11.68 0.89 -11.27
C LEU A 99 -12.40 1.24 -12.57
N ARG A 100 -13.38 0.43 -12.99
CA ARG A 100 -14.20 0.70 -14.18
C ARG A 100 -14.96 2.01 -14.08
N GLU A 101 -15.63 2.25 -12.95
CA GLU A 101 -16.31 3.53 -12.68
C GLU A 101 -15.34 4.71 -12.75
N THR A 102 -14.16 4.59 -12.13
CA THR A 102 -13.15 5.66 -12.11
C THR A 102 -12.59 5.95 -13.50
N LEU A 103 -12.43 4.93 -14.33
CA LEU A 103 -11.90 5.05 -15.69
C LEU A 103 -12.96 5.48 -16.71
N ALA A 104 -14.26 5.29 -16.43
CA ALA A 104 -15.35 5.67 -17.33
C ALA A 104 -15.39 7.17 -17.65
N GLU A 105 -14.96 8.01 -16.70
CA GLU A 105 -14.96 9.46 -16.80
C GLU A 105 -13.58 10.03 -17.19
N ARG A 106 -12.62 9.19 -17.58
CA ARG A 106 -11.25 9.60 -17.81
C ARG A 106 -10.72 9.22 -19.18
N ARG A 107 -9.77 10.01 -19.66
CA ARG A 107 -9.04 9.81 -20.91
C ARG A 107 -7.60 9.42 -20.59
N VAL A 108 -7.39 8.13 -20.26
CA VAL A 108 -6.08 7.62 -19.84
C VAL A 108 -5.55 6.56 -20.80
N THR A 109 -4.23 6.41 -20.80
CA THR A 109 -3.59 5.22 -21.34
C THR A 109 -3.26 4.25 -20.21
N LEU A 110 -3.53 2.95 -20.42
CA LEU A 110 -3.27 1.89 -19.45
C LEU A 110 -2.31 0.86 -20.06
N LEU A 111 -1.10 0.77 -19.51
CA LEU A 111 -0.12 -0.26 -19.85
C LEU A 111 -0.25 -1.44 -18.87
N LEU A 112 -0.71 -2.57 -19.39
CA LEU A 112 -0.77 -3.86 -18.69
C LEU A 112 0.39 -4.73 -19.16
N ASP A 113 1.50 -4.69 -18.40
CA ASP A 113 2.76 -5.29 -18.81
C ASP A 113 2.91 -6.72 -18.29
N ASP A 114 3.44 -7.62 -19.13
CA ASP A 114 3.72 -9.04 -18.85
C ASP A 114 2.47 -9.82 -18.39
N ALA A 115 1.36 -9.69 -19.15
CA ALA A 115 0.13 -10.40 -18.88
C ALA A 115 0.31 -11.92 -19.08
N ALA A 116 -0.14 -12.71 -18.09
CA ALA A 116 -0.08 -14.15 -18.10
C ALA A 116 -1.25 -14.78 -18.87
N GLY A 117 -2.44 -14.16 -18.80
CA GLY A 117 -3.67 -14.65 -19.44
C GLY A 117 -4.68 -13.55 -19.76
N ALA A 118 -5.69 -13.89 -20.54
CA ALA A 118 -6.74 -12.98 -20.95
C ALA A 118 -7.61 -12.53 -19.77
N GLU A 119 -7.96 -13.43 -18.88
CA GLU A 119 -8.80 -13.18 -17.70
C GLU A 119 -8.25 -12.05 -16.82
N GLN A 120 -6.92 -12.03 -16.66
CA GLN A 120 -6.22 -11.01 -15.88
C GLN A 120 -6.33 -9.61 -16.51
N VAL A 121 -6.37 -9.55 -17.84
CA VAL A 121 -6.53 -8.29 -18.58
C VAL A 121 -7.99 -7.86 -18.58
N ASP A 122 -8.92 -8.79 -18.84
CA ASP A 122 -10.36 -8.52 -18.97
C ASP A 122 -10.94 -7.89 -17.70
N ALA A 123 -10.53 -8.37 -16.52
CA ALA A 123 -10.94 -7.82 -15.23
C ALA A 123 -10.53 -6.35 -15.00
N LEU A 124 -9.55 -5.85 -15.76
CA LEU A 124 -9.01 -4.49 -15.64
C LEU A 124 -9.42 -3.57 -16.79
N LEU A 125 -10.23 -4.06 -17.75
CA LEU A 125 -10.63 -3.27 -18.91
C LEU A 125 -11.64 -2.19 -18.54
N PRO A 126 -11.40 -0.92 -18.97
CA PRO A 126 -12.41 0.13 -18.85
C PRO A 126 -13.60 -0.08 -19.76
N ASP A 127 -14.78 0.33 -19.32
CA ASP A 127 -16.00 0.38 -20.15
C ASP A 127 -16.10 1.70 -20.96
N SER A 128 -14.98 2.37 -21.22
CA SER A 128 -14.91 3.65 -21.92
C SER A 128 -14.08 3.57 -23.21
N PRO A 129 -14.62 4.01 -24.35
CA PRO A 129 -13.88 4.07 -25.62
C PRO A 129 -12.77 5.14 -25.60
N ASP A 130 -12.79 6.06 -24.64
CA ASP A 130 -11.82 7.13 -24.50
C ASP A 130 -10.52 6.69 -23.82
N CYS A 131 -10.49 5.45 -23.30
CA CYS A 131 -9.29 4.83 -22.76
C CYS A 131 -8.56 3.98 -23.82
N LEU A 132 -7.22 4.00 -23.76
CA LEU A 132 -6.37 3.12 -24.54
C LEU A 132 -5.69 2.10 -23.63
N VAL A 133 -5.96 0.83 -23.80
CA VAL A 133 -5.26 -0.26 -23.12
C VAL A 133 -4.21 -0.85 -24.03
N VAL A 134 -2.99 -0.93 -23.57
CA VAL A 134 -1.90 -1.63 -24.23
C VAL A 134 -1.49 -2.80 -23.36
N ALA A 135 -1.87 -4.00 -23.77
CA ALA A 135 -1.48 -5.24 -23.10
C ALA A 135 -0.20 -5.80 -23.72
N VAL A 136 0.73 -6.22 -22.88
CA VAL A 136 1.98 -6.85 -23.30
C VAL A 136 1.99 -8.29 -22.77
N SER A 137 2.18 -9.29 -23.67
CA SER A 137 2.18 -10.70 -23.29
C SER A 137 3.23 -11.51 -24.03
N ARG A 138 3.48 -12.75 -23.58
CA ARG A 138 4.39 -13.70 -24.26
C ARG A 138 3.75 -14.34 -25.48
N GLY A 139 2.42 -14.45 -25.49
CA GLY A 139 1.65 -15.08 -26.55
C GLY A 139 0.33 -14.34 -26.81
N PRO A 140 -0.49 -14.84 -27.73
CA PRO A 140 -1.79 -14.27 -27.98
C PRO A 140 -2.69 -14.43 -26.74
N LEU A 141 -3.44 -13.38 -26.41
CA LEU A 141 -4.46 -13.41 -25.36
C LEU A 141 -5.79 -13.77 -26.03
N THR A 142 -6.09 -15.07 -26.11
CA THR A 142 -7.36 -15.57 -26.64
C THR A 142 -8.48 -15.35 -25.62
N GLY A 143 -9.61 -14.78 -26.05
CA GLY A 143 -10.77 -14.54 -25.19
C GLY A 143 -11.10 -13.07 -24.97
N ILE A 144 -10.22 -12.14 -25.29
CA ILE A 144 -10.53 -10.71 -25.28
C ILE A 144 -11.12 -10.33 -26.64
N SER A 145 -12.34 -9.79 -26.63
CA SER A 145 -13.02 -9.34 -27.88
C SER A 145 -12.29 -8.14 -28.50
N ASP A 146 -12.28 -8.08 -29.83
CA ASP A 146 -11.76 -6.96 -30.63
C ASP A 146 -10.27 -6.62 -30.43
N VAL A 147 -9.46 -7.56 -29.93
CA VAL A 147 -8.01 -7.38 -29.79
C VAL A 147 -7.30 -7.67 -31.10
N ARG A 148 -6.52 -6.71 -31.58
CA ARG A 148 -5.62 -6.90 -32.72
C ARG A 148 -4.19 -7.18 -32.20
N PRO A 149 -3.67 -8.42 -32.36
CA PRO A 149 -2.33 -8.74 -31.90
C PRO A 149 -1.28 -8.13 -32.84
N CYS A 150 -0.34 -7.36 -32.26
CA CYS A 150 0.88 -6.98 -32.90
C CYS A 150 1.99 -7.92 -32.41
N THR A 151 2.40 -8.88 -33.24
CA THR A 151 3.51 -9.77 -32.89
C THR A 151 4.84 -9.08 -33.15
N VAL A 152 5.63 -8.89 -32.09
CA VAL A 152 6.97 -8.29 -32.18
C VAL A 152 7.97 -9.39 -32.46
N GLY A 153 8.63 -9.29 -33.62
CA GLY A 153 9.81 -10.07 -33.97
C GLY A 153 11.10 -9.43 -33.46
N GLY A 154 12.24 -9.94 -33.91
CA GLY A 154 13.52 -9.28 -33.73
C GLY A 154 13.59 -7.96 -34.55
N LEU A 155 14.56 -7.13 -34.25
CA LEU A 155 14.91 -5.97 -35.06
C LEU A 155 15.39 -6.43 -36.44
N ASP A 156 15.07 -5.66 -37.48
CA ASP A 156 15.72 -5.83 -38.77
C ASP A 156 17.22 -5.59 -38.63
N THR A 157 18.02 -6.13 -39.59
CA THR A 157 19.47 -6.09 -39.55
C THR A 157 20.01 -4.67 -39.41
N ALA A 158 19.47 -3.70 -40.14
CA ALA A 158 19.93 -2.32 -40.10
C ALA A 158 19.70 -1.68 -38.71
N SER A 159 18.50 -1.89 -38.11
CA SER A 159 18.17 -1.42 -36.77
C SER A 159 19.01 -2.13 -35.69
N ALA A 160 19.28 -3.42 -35.85
CA ALA A 160 20.11 -4.20 -34.93
C ALA A 160 21.55 -3.73 -34.94
N VAL A 161 22.13 -3.51 -36.13
CA VAL A 161 23.49 -2.95 -36.31
C VAL A 161 23.56 -1.53 -35.74
N ALA A 162 22.55 -0.70 -35.97
CA ALA A 162 22.48 0.65 -35.39
C ALA A 162 22.46 0.60 -33.84
N LEU A 163 21.77 -0.36 -33.23
CA LEU A 163 21.77 -0.56 -31.79
C LEU A 163 23.15 -0.97 -31.27
N LEU A 164 23.84 -1.89 -31.96
CA LEU A 164 25.21 -2.29 -31.64
C LEU A 164 26.15 -1.07 -31.72
N ALA A 165 26.07 -0.27 -32.80
CA ALA A 165 26.87 0.92 -32.98
C ALA A 165 26.72 1.94 -31.85
N ARG A 166 25.49 2.12 -31.33
CA ARG A 166 25.21 3.00 -30.17
C ARG A 166 25.89 2.52 -28.89
N ARG A 167 26.09 1.22 -28.73
CA ARG A 167 26.71 0.62 -27.55
C ARG A 167 28.22 0.50 -27.64
N THR A 168 28.75 0.16 -28.81
CA THR A 168 30.18 -0.13 -29.02
C THR A 168 30.98 1.03 -29.61
N GLY A 169 30.30 2.07 -30.08
CA GLY A 169 30.84 3.14 -30.89
C GLY A 169 30.75 2.83 -32.39
N ALA A 170 30.42 3.83 -33.19
CA ALA A 170 30.18 3.70 -34.62
C ALA A 170 31.42 3.20 -35.40
N VAL A 171 32.61 3.65 -35.04
CA VAL A 171 33.88 3.28 -35.72
C VAL A 171 34.09 1.76 -35.76
N ARG A 172 33.78 1.07 -34.66
CA ARG A 172 34.00 -0.38 -34.53
C ARG A 172 33.10 -1.18 -35.46
N ILE A 173 31.90 -0.69 -35.70
CA ILE A 173 30.93 -1.30 -36.61
C ILE A 173 31.27 -1.00 -38.07
N THR A 174 31.75 0.21 -38.35
CA THR A 174 32.13 0.61 -39.70
C THR A 174 33.42 -0.06 -40.21
N VAL A 175 34.30 -0.53 -39.32
CA VAL A 175 35.49 -1.29 -39.65
C VAL A 175 35.15 -2.68 -40.20
N ASP A 176 34.16 -3.35 -39.63
CA ASP A 176 33.71 -4.67 -40.08
C ASP A 176 32.16 -4.77 -40.07
N PRO A 177 31.51 -4.21 -41.11
CA PRO A 177 30.05 -4.22 -41.20
C PRO A 177 29.48 -5.65 -41.31
N ARG A 178 30.18 -6.56 -41.99
CA ARG A 178 29.73 -7.95 -42.16
C ARG A 178 29.70 -8.70 -40.84
N ALA A 179 30.72 -8.56 -40.00
CA ALA A 179 30.71 -9.15 -38.67
C ALA A 179 29.60 -8.56 -37.79
N ALA A 180 29.28 -7.27 -37.96
CA ALA A 180 28.14 -6.67 -37.22
C ALA A 180 26.79 -7.22 -37.68
N GLU A 181 26.59 -7.45 -38.97
CA GLU A 181 25.40 -8.09 -39.53
C GLU A 181 25.27 -9.55 -39.04
N GLN A 182 26.36 -10.32 -39.10
CA GLN A 182 26.40 -11.69 -38.57
C GLN A 182 26.10 -11.75 -37.08
N LEU A 183 26.64 -10.82 -36.31
CA LEU A 183 26.34 -10.74 -34.87
C LEU A 183 24.86 -10.38 -34.60
N ALA A 184 24.30 -9.47 -35.41
CA ALA A 184 22.88 -9.13 -35.32
C ALA A 184 21.99 -10.33 -35.61
N GLU A 185 22.34 -11.16 -36.60
CA GLU A 185 21.68 -12.40 -36.96
C GLU A 185 21.84 -13.46 -35.86
N ALA A 186 23.05 -13.68 -35.33
CA ALA A 186 23.33 -14.60 -34.23
C ALA A 186 22.55 -14.23 -32.94
N CYS A 187 22.36 -12.92 -32.71
CA CYS A 187 21.48 -12.43 -31.63
C CYS A 187 19.98 -12.56 -31.97
N GLY A 188 19.60 -13.06 -33.17
CA GLY A 188 18.20 -13.17 -33.61
C GLY A 188 17.46 -11.82 -33.68
N GLY A 189 18.20 -10.72 -33.86
CA GLY A 189 17.64 -9.36 -33.79
C GLY A 189 17.04 -8.98 -32.43
N GLN A 190 17.28 -9.76 -31.37
CA GLN A 190 16.71 -9.52 -30.04
C GLN A 190 17.41 -8.32 -29.37
N PRO A 191 16.68 -7.23 -29.03
CA PRO A 191 17.29 -6.03 -28.44
C PRO A 191 18.08 -6.32 -27.16
N THR A 192 17.55 -7.19 -26.27
CA THR A 192 18.26 -7.53 -25.03
C THR A 192 19.56 -8.28 -25.29
N ALA A 193 19.58 -9.22 -26.25
CA ALA A 193 20.80 -9.92 -26.65
C ALA A 193 21.84 -8.95 -27.27
N LEU A 194 21.38 -8.06 -28.15
CA LEU A 194 22.22 -7.04 -28.78
C LEU A 194 22.84 -6.08 -27.74
N VAL A 195 22.05 -5.67 -26.72
CA VAL A 195 22.55 -4.82 -25.64
C VAL A 195 23.62 -5.52 -24.82
N LEU A 196 23.42 -6.79 -24.46
CA LEU A 196 24.44 -7.59 -23.75
C LEU A 196 25.70 -7.82 -24.60
N ALA A 197 25.54 -8.18 -25.87
CA ALA A 197 26.67 -8.34 -26.78
C ALA A 197 27.46 -7.02 -26.96
N GLY A 198 26.73 -5.91 -27.11
CA GLY A 198 27.32 -4.57 -27.18
C GLY A 198 28.04 -4.18 -25.88
N GLY A 199 27.49 -4.49 -24.71
CA GLY A 199 28.12 -4.28 -23.40
C GLY A 199 29.40 -5.11 -23.25
N TRP A 200 29.36 -6.39 -23.65
CA TRP A 200 30.56 -7.25 -23.66
C TRP A 200 31.67 -6.71 -24.55
N LEU A 201 31.34 -6.23 -25.75
CA LEU A 201 32.27 -5.59 -26.65
C LEU A 201 32.79 -4.26 -26.09
N ALA A 202 31.94 -3.42 -25.52
CA ALA A 202 32.33 -2.13 -24.94
C ALA A 202 33.38 -2.30 -23.83
N ALA A 203 33.20 -3.32 -22.98
CA ALA A 203 34.16 -3.68 -21.94
C ALA A 203 35.49 -4.24 -22.47
N ARG A 204 35.58 -4.59 -23.76
CA ARG A 204 36.76 -5.20 -24.39
C ARG A 204 37.18 -4.44 -25.65
N PRO A 205 37.91 -3.30 -25.52
CA PRO A 205 38.29 -2.46 -26.66
C PRO A 205 39.11 -3.18 -27.77
N LYS A 206 39.83 -4.22 -27.39
CA LYS A 206 40.69 -4.99 -28.32
C LYS A 206 39.99 -6.18 -29.00
N ALA A 207 38.78 -6.58 -28.53
CA ALA A 207 38.06 -7.69 -29.13
C ALA A 207 37.42 -7.29 -30.46
N ALA A 208 37.48 -8.12 -31.48
CA ALA A 208 36.77 -7.90 -32.74
C ALA A 208 35.26 -8.23 -32.58
N VAL A 209 34.43 -7.65 -33.45
CA VAL A 209 32.98 -7.96 -33.45
C VAL A 209 32.75 -9.45 -33.75
N ALA A 210 33.52 -10.03 -34.68
CA ALA A 210 33.47 -11.44 -35.03
C ALA A 210 33.86 -12.40 -33.88
N ASP A 211 34.56 -11.92 -32.85
CA ASP A 211 34.88 -12.77 -31.68
C ASP A 211 33.62 -13.17 -30.92
N VAL A 212 32.64 -12.28 -30.83
CA VAL A 212 31.36 -12.60 -30.15
C VAL A 212 30.64 -13.74 -30.88
N THR A 213 30.50 -13.64 -32.22
CA THR A 213 29.83 -14.67 -33.01
C THR A 213 30.53 -16.01 -32.85
N ARG A 214 31.88 -16.05 -32.92
CA ARG A 214 32.65 -17.29 -32.66
C ARG A 214 32.38 -17.90 -31.28
N HIS A 215 32.26 -17.08 -30.23
CA HIS A 215 31.93 -17.58 -28.89
C HIS A 215 30.52 -18.12 -28.83
N LEU A 216 29.55 -17.48 -29.51
CA LEU A 216 28.16 -17.95 -29.54
C LEU A 216 27.99 -19.26 -30.30
N ASP A 217 28.78 -19.46 -31.37
CA ASP A 217 28.78 -20.70 -32.16
C ASP A 217 29.43 -21.86 -31.39
N ALA A 218 30.44 -21.56 -30.59
CA ALA A 218 31.15 -22.52 -29.77
C ALA A 218 30.46 -22.86 -28.44
N ASP A 219 29.30 -22.25 -28.14
CA ASP A 219 28.60 -22.45 -26.88
C ASP A 219 28.02 -23.87 -26.78
N PRO A 220 28.50 -24.72 -25.81
CA PRO A 220 28.14 -26.13 -25.72
C PRO A 220 26.75 -26.35 -25.14
N GLU A 221 26.23 -25.41 -24.37
CA GLU A 221 24.93 -25.55 -23.68
C GLU A 221 23.73 -25.34 -24.64
N GLY A 222 23.96 -24.79 -25.83
CA GLY A 222 22.89 -24.53 -26.82
C GLY A 222 21.89 -23.47 -26.34
N GLY A 223 20.65 -23.59 -26.79
CA GLY A 223 19.57 -22.67 -26.40
C GLY A 223 19.37 -21.48 -27.35
N GLY A 224 18.45 -20.60 -27.00
CA GLY A 224 18.13 -19.43 -27.82
C GLY A 224 19.19 -18.33 -27.77
N PRO A 225 19.17 -17.38 -28.73
CA PRO A 225 20.16 -16.32 -28.85
C PRO A 225 20.41 -15.56 -27.55
N LEU A 226 19.35 -15.19 -26.82
CA LEU A 226 19.48 -14.48 -25.56
C LEU A 226 20.23 -15.29 -24.49
N ALA A 227 19.98 -16.59 -24.37
CA ALA A 227 20.64 -17.44 -23.38
C ALA A 227 22.15 -17.55 -23.68
N LYS A 228 22.53 -17.75 -24.94
CA LYS A 228 23.93 -17.82 -25.36
C LYS A 228 24.67 -16.52 -25.06
N VAL A 229 24.10 -15.38 -25.48
CA VAL A 229 24.73 -14.07 -25.25
C VAL A 229 24.79 -13.74 -23.77
N PHE A 230 23.75 -14.11 -23.01
CA PHE A 230 23.74 -13.94 -21.55
C PHE A 230 24.91 -14.70 -20.91
N ARG A 231 25.13 -15.97 -21.25
CA ARG A 231 26.24 -16.78 -20.70
C ARG A 231 27.59 -16.15 -20.99
N LEU A 232 27.80 -15.74 -22.25
CA LEU A 232 29.05 -15.09 -22.68
C LEU A 232 29.28 -13.78 -21.90
N ALA A 233 28.27 -12.92 -21.85
CA ALA A 233 28.36 -11.63 -21.17
C ALA A 233 28.55 -11.80 -19.66
N TYR A 234 27.77 -12.70 -19.04
CA TYR A 234 27.82 -13.00 -17.60
C TYR A 234 29.18 -13.60 -17.17
N ALA A 235 29.70 -14.57 -17.92
CA ALA A 235 31.03 -15.14 -17.66
C ALA A 235 32.14 -14.10 -17.75
N GLY A 236 31.92 -13.08 -18.56
CA GLY A 236 32.86 -11.98 -18.77
C GLY A 236 32.87 -10.91 -17.70
N LEU A 237 31.92 -10.95 -16.73
CA LEU A 237 31.83 -9.99 -15.62
C LEU A 237 32.80 -10.35 -14.49
N PRO A 238 33.29 -9.36 -13.71
CA PRO A 238 33.96 -9.59 -12.44
C PRO A 238 33.09 -10.38 -11.44
N ALA A 239 33.72 -11.15 -10.56
CA ALA A 239 32.99 -11.97 -9.57
C ALA A 239 32.02 -11.16 -8.68
N PRO A 240 32.35 -9.94 -8.20
CA PRO A 240 31.41 -9.11 -7.44
C PRO A 240 30.17 -8.74 -8.22
N ASP A 241 30.30 -8.42 -9.52
CA ASP A 241 29.20 -8.01 -10.39
C ASP A 241 28.26 -9.18 -10.65
N ARG A 242 28.82 -10.36 -10.96
CA ARG A 242 28.04 -11.60 -11.13
C ARG A 242 27.24 -11.92 -9.86
N ARG A 243 27.89 -11.85 -8.69
CA ARG A 243 27.22 -12.08 -7.41
C ARG A 243 26.12 -11.07 -7.15
N MET A 244 26.36 -9.78 -7.42
CA MET A 244 25.35 -8.75 -7.27
C MET A 244 24.11 -9.02 -8.12
N LEU A 245 24.28 -9.38 -9.39
CA LEU A 245 23.17 -9.70 -10.30
C LEU A 245 22.36 -10.89 -9.82
N ARG A 246 23.01 -11.97 -9.35
CA ARG A 246 22.30 -13.14 -8.77
C ARG A 246 21.48 -12.77 -7.55
N LEU A 247 22.06 -11.96 -6.65
CA LEU A 247 21.37 -11.52 -5.44
C LEU A 247 20.18 -10.59 -5.75
N LEU A 248 20.29 -9.74 -6.78
CA LEU A 248 19.19 -8.90 -7.21
C LEU A 248 18.02 -9.71 -7.79
N ALA A 249 18.28 -10.87 -8.40
CA ALA A 249 17.23 -11.77 -8.89
C ALA A 249 16.41 -12.42 -7.77
N LEU A 250 16.87 -12.37 -6.51
CA LEU A 250 16.14 -12.86 -5.34
C LEU A 250 15.15 -11.85 -4.75
N VAL A 251 15.25 -10.59 -5.17
CA VAL A 251 14.36 -9.52 -4.69
C VAL A 251 13.14 -9.45 -5.61
N PRO A 252 11.94 -9.13 -5.07
CA PRO A 252 10.76 -8.91 -5.90
C PRO A 252 11.02 -7.90 -7.02
N ALA A 253 10.21 -7.94 -8.08
CA ALA A 253 10.30 -7.05 -9.26
C ALA A 253 10.09 -5.56 -8.94
N VAL A 254 10.78 -5.07 -7.95
CA VAL A 254 10.79 -3.67 -7.55
C VAL A 254 12.20 -3.15 -7.75
N PRO A 255 12.37 -1.94 -8.31
CA PRO A 255 13.68 -1.36 -8.51
C PRO A 255 14.51 -1.35 -7.24
N ALA A 256 15.73 -1.87 -7.32
CA ALA A 256 16.66 -1.88 -6.21
C ALA A 256 17.42 -0.54 -6.15
N ASP A 257 17.66 -0.05 -4.94
CA ASP A 257 18.56 1.08 -4.69
C ASP A 257 19.93 0.59 -4.19
N PRO A 258 20.96 1.45 -4.18
CA PRO A 258 22.28 1.08 -3.67
C PRO A 258 22.28 0.60 -2.20
N GLN A 259 21.33 1.06 -1.39
CA GLN A 259 21.18 0.62 0.01
C GLN A 259 20.74 -0.85 0.08
N THR A 260 19.74 -1.20 -0.73
CA THR A 260 19.24 -2.58 -0.85
C THR A 260 20.32 -3.51 -1.39
N ALA A 261 20.99 -3.12 -2.48
CA ALA A 261 22.08 -3.86 -3.10
C ALA A 261 23.26 -4.07 -2.12
N SER A 262 23.67 -3.02 -1.41
CA SER A 262 24.68 -3.06 -0.35
C SER A 262 24.34 -4.08 0.75
N ALA A 263 23.09 -4.10 1.19
CA ALA A 263 22.64 -5.02 2.22
C ALA A 263 22.65 -6.49 1.74
N LEU A 264 22.19 -6.73 0.52
CA LEU A 264 22.21 -8.05 -0.11
C LEU A 264 23.64 -8.58 -0.25
N ALA A 265 24.53 -7.80 -0.84
CA ALA A 265 25.91 -8.21 -1.10
C ALA A 265 26.80 -8.18 0.14
N GLY A 266 26.44 -7.42 1.18
CA GLY A 266 27.26 -7.23 2.38
C GLY A 266 28.48 -6.34 2.14
N CYS A 267 28.37 -5.33 1.26
CA CYS A 267 29.42 -4.37 0.93
C CYS A 267 29.00 -2.94 1.30
N SER A 268 29.88 -1.94 1.11
CA SER A 268 29.51 -0.54 1.29
C SER A 268 28.51 -0.08 0.22
N VAL A 269 27.76 0.99 0.52
CA VAL A 269 26.78 1.56 -0.43
C VAL A 269 27.46 2.12 -1.66
N GLU A 270 28.66 2.67 -1.51
CA GLU A 270 29.48 3.20 -2.62
C GLU A 270 29.95 2.07 -3.53
N ALA A 271 30.47 0.96 -2.96
CA ALA A 271 30.84 -0.22 -3.71
C ALA A 271 29.64 -0.84 -4.44
N ALA A 272 28.50 -0.93 -3.76
CA ALA A 272 27.27 -1.42 -4.41
C ALA A 272 26.85 -0.53 -5.59
N ARG A 273 26.92 0.80 -5.43
CA ARG A 273 26.61 1.74 -6.52
C ARG A 273 27.54 1.55 -7.70
N ALA A 274 28.83 1.45 -7.47
CA ALA A 274 29.81 1.24 -8.53
C ALA A 274 29.55 -0.06 -9.32
N VAL A 275 29.23 -1.14 -8.62
CA VAL A 275 28.85 -2.43 -9.23
C VAL A 275 27.55 -2.31 -10.03
N LEU A 276 26.54 -1.64 -9.49
CA LEU A 276 25.25 -1.42 -10.18
C LEU A 276 25.45 -0.61 -11.47
N ASP A 277 26.23 0.47 -11.42
CA ASP A 277 26.53 1.30 -12.58
C ASP A 277 27.32 0.49 -13.63
N ALA A 278 28.31 -0.31 -13.22
CA ALA A 278 29.03 -1.22 -14.12
C ALA A 278 28.09 -2.26 -14.79
N CYS A 279 27.12 -2.79 -14.04
CA CYS A 279 26.11 -3.70 -14.60
C CYS A 279 25.14 -3.00 -15.57
N VAL A 280 24.88 -1.70 -15.41
CA VAL A 280 24.12 -0.90 -16.39
C VAL A 280 24.93 -0.74 -17.68
N ASP A 281 26.21 -0.41 -17.57
CA ASP A 281 27.10 -0.27 -18.74
C ASP A 281 27.22 -1.61 -19.49
N ALA A 282 27.31 -2.72 -18.78
CA ALA A 282 27.30 -4.07 -19.33
C ALA A 282 25.95 -4.51 -19.93
N GLY A 283 24.85 -3.77 -19.68
CA GLY A 283 23.53 -4.05 -20.22
C GLY A 283 22.67 -5.02 -19.41
N PHE A 284 23.09 -5.41 -18.19
CA PHE A 284 22.34 -6.29 -17.31
C PHE A 284 21.28 -5.58 -16.47
N LEU A 285 21.43 -4.26 -16.28
CA LEU A 285 20.51 -3.44 -15.50
C LEU A 285 20.07 -2.22 -16.30
N HIS A 286 18.87 -1.73 -15.97
CA HIS A 286 18.41 -0.41 -16.40
C HIS A 286 18.43 0.53 -15.19
N ARG A 287 18.95 1.75 -15.41
CA ARG A 287 18.82 2.84 -14.43
C ARG A 287 17.53 3.59 -14.71
N LEU A 288 16.69 3.74 -13.70
CA LEU A 288 15.42 4.45 -13.83
C LEU A 288 15.61 5.97 -13.70
N PRO A 289 14.82 6.79 -14.41
CA PRO A 289 14.84 8.25 -14.34
C PRO A 289 14.11 8.76 -13.09
N THR A 290 14.59 8.37 -11.91
CA THR A 290 14.04 8.76 -10.62
C THR A 290 15.01 9.67 -9.87
N PRO A 291 14.53 10.58 -8.98
CA PRO A 291 15.40 11.48 -8.21
C PRO A 291 16.43 10.73 -7.36
N LEU A 292 16.06 9.57 -6.85
CA LEU A 292 16.98 8.66 -6.16
C LEU A 292 17.40 7.54 -7.11
N PRO A 293 18.69 7.16 -7.14
CA PRO A 293 19.18 6.11 -8.03
C PRO A 293 18.43 4.80 -7.79
N GLN A 294 17.77 4.30 -8.83
CA GLN A 294 17.07 3.02 -8.82
C GLN A 294 17.47 2.21 -10.05
N TYR A 295 17.61 0.91 -9.88
CA TYR A 295 18.09 -0.03 -10.88
C TYR A 295 17.12 -1.19 -11.00
N GLU A 296 16.81 -1.56 -12.23
CA GLU A 296 15.87 -2.65 -12.53
C GLU A 296 16.57 -3.73 -13.37
N VAL A 297 16.35 -4.98 -13.01
CA VAL A 297 16.75 -6.12 -13.84
C VAL A 297 15.72 -6.28 -14.95
N PRO A 298 16.12 -6.25 -16.25
CA PRO A 298 15.20 -6.53 -17.34
C PRO A 298 14.47 -7.86 -17.14
N GLY A 299 13.14 -7.89 -17.30
CA GLY A 299 12.33 -9.08 -17.04
C GLY A 299 12.78 -10.32 -17.82
N ALA A 300 13.36 -10.12 -19.02
CA ALA A 300 13.91 -11.23 -19.81
C ALA A 300 15.16 -11.88 -19.20
N LEU A 301 15.89 -11.17 -18.33
CA LEU A 301 17.11 -11.68 -17.67
C LEU A 301 16.83 -12.30 -16.30
N GLN A 302 15.67 -12.01 -15.69
CA GLN A 302 15.30 -12.53 -14.37
C GLN A 302 15.38 -14.06 -14.26
N PRO A 303 14.77 -14.84 -15.18
CA PRO A 303 14.85 -16.31 -15.11
C PRO A 303 16.29 -16.81 -15.21
N LEU A 304 17.10 -16.22 -16.12
CA LEU A 304 18.49 -16.62 -16.35
C LEU A 304 19.38 -16.34 -15.13
N LEU A 305 19.15 -15.21 -14.46
CA LEU A 305 19.88 -14.86 -13.23
C LEU A 305 19.47 -15.74 -12.06
N ARG A 306 18.19 -16.12 -11.97
CA ARG A 306 17.73 -17.08 -10.96
C ARG A 306 18.38 -18.45 -11.14
N GLU A 307 18.37 -18.96 -12.35
CA GLU A 307 19.03 -20.23 -12.66
C GLU A 307 20.51 -20.19 -12.23
N ARG A 308 21.20 -19.07 -12.48
CA ARG A 308 22.58 -18.89 -12.01
C ARG A 308 22.69 -18.78 -10.50
N ALA A 309 21.75 -18.13 -9.82
CA ALA A 309 21.75 -18.06 -8.36
C ALA A 309 21.55 -19.46 -7.71
N GLU A 310 20.66 -20.27 -8.27
CA GLU A 310 20.42 -21.63 -7.80
C GLU A 310 21.61 -22.56 -8.07
N ALA A 311 22.34 -22.35 -9.19
CA ALA A 311 23.49 -23.17 -9.56
C ALA A 311 24.78 -22.80 -8.82
N GLU A 312 25.01 -21.50 -8.55
CA GLU A 312 26.30 -20.99 -8.07
C GLU A 312 26.28 -20.62 -6.56
N ASP A 313 25.12 -20.33 -5.97
CA ASP A 313 25.04 -19.89 -4.58
C ASP A 313 24.38 -20.95 -3.69
N ARG A 314 24.89 -21.11 -2.46
CA ARG A 314 24.31 -22.05 -1.48
C ARG A 314 23.00 -21.48 -0.92
N PRO A 315 21.95 -22.30 -0.69
CA PRO A 315 20.68 -21.82 -0.12
C PRO A 315 20.82 -21.00 1.17
N GLY A 316 21.75 -21.38 2.05
CA GLY A 316 22.04 -20.64 3.28
C GLY A 316 22.63 -19.24 3.04
N GLU A 317 23.43 -19.06 1.99
CA GLU A 317 24.00 -17.75 1.61
C GLU A 317 22.93 -16.83 1.04
N LEU A 318 22.02 -17.37 0.22
CA LEU A 318 20.89 -16.65 -0.33
C LEU A 318 19.92 -16.20 0.78
N ARG A 319 19.68 -17.08 1.76
CA ARG A 319 18.87 -16.74 2.94
C ARG A 319 19.54 -15.65 3.78
N LEU A 320 20.83 -15.76 4.01
CA LEU A 320 21.60 -14.73 4.74
C LEU A 320 21.55 -13.37 4.03
N ALA A 321 21.63 -13.35 2.70
CA ALA A 321 21.50 -12.12 1.91
C ALA A 321 20.13 -11.48 2.09
N ARG A 322 19.05 -12.26 2.01
CA ARG A 322 17.69 -11.79 2.30
C ARG A 322 17.57 -11.26 3.73
N ALA A 323 18.08 -11.98 4.72
CA ALA A 323 18.05 -11.55 6.11
C ALA A 323 18.77 -10.22 6.34
N ARG A 324 19.95 -10.01 5.72
CA ARG A 324 20.67 -8.71 5.79
C ARG A 324 19.87 -7.57 5.18
N MET A 325 19.24 -7.81 4.03
CA MET A 325 18.38 -6.81 3.38
C MET A 325 17.20 -6.42 4.27
N LEU A 326 16.51 -7.41 4.83
CA LEU A 326 15.36 -7.18 5.71
C LEU A 326 15.76 -6.47 7.01
N GLU A 327 16.90 -6.84 7.62
CA GLU A 327 17.41 -6.17 8.82
C GLU A 327 17.84 -4.72 8.54
N ARG A 328 18.46 -4.44 7.38
CA ARG A 328 18.75 -3.07 6.95
C ARG A 328 17.48 -2.26 6.77
N THR A 329 16.47 -2.83 6.11
CA THR A 329 15.16 -2.21 5.91
C THR A 329 14.47 -1.93 7.25
N LEU A 330 14.54 -2.87 8.18
CA LEU A 330 14.03 -2.70 9.54
C LEU A 330 14.67 -1.49 10.26
N ARG A 331 16.00 -1.36 10.19
CA ARG A 331 16.72 -0.23 10.79
C ARG A 331 16.36 1.11 10.15
N LEU A 332 16.19 1.14 8.83
CA LEU A 332 15.72 2.34 8.13
C LEU A 332 14.30 2.73 8.55
N LEU A 333 13.38 1.77 8.69
CA LEU A 333 12.03 2.03 9.20
C LEU A 333 12.02 2.54 10.65
N GLN A 334 12.92 2.00 11.49
CA GLN A 334 13.08 2.48 12.87
C GLN A 334 13.58 3.92 12.91
N SER A 335 14.57 4.27 12.08
CA SER A 335 15.07 5.63 11.93
C SER A 335 14.00 6.56 11.34
N CYS A 336 13.29 6.12 10.31
CA CYS A 336 12.19 6.85 9.67
C CYS A 336 11.12 7.26 10.70
N ARG A 337 10.74 6.33 11.57
CA ARG A 337 9.80 6.62 12.65
C ARG A 337 10.39 7.54 13.72
N ALA A 338 11.63 7.28 14.16
CA ALA A 338 12.22 7.98 15.28
C ALA A 338 12.34 9.50 15.05
N VAL A 339 12.49 9.95 13.80
CA VAL A 339 12.56 11.40 13.48
C VAL A 339 11.22 12.13 13.67
N THR A 340 10.10 11.42 13.80
CA THR A 340 8.78 12.02 14.12
C THR A 340 8.52 12.13 15.63
N GLU A 341 9.31 11.44 16.45
CA GLU A 341 9.15 11.36 17.90
C GLU A 341 10.23 12.20 18.63
N THR A 342 10.49 13.42 18.16
CA THR A 342 11.60 14.27 18.64
C THR A 342 11.57 14.56 20.14
N ASP A 343 10.38 14.58 20.76
CA ASP A 343 10.20 14.86 22.18
C ASP A 343 10.48 13.63 23.08
N SER A 344 10.59 12.43 22.48
CA SER A 344 10.86 11.21 23.22
C SER A 344 12.36 11.03 23.50
N PRO A 345 12.82 10.95 24.77
CA PRO A 345 14.21 10.64 25.10
C PRO A 345 14.70 9.33 24.47
N ARG A 346 13.83 8.31 24.44
CA ARG A 346 14.13 7.00 23.83
C ARG A 346 14.30 7.08 22.31
N ALA A 347 13.55 7.95 21.63
CA ALA A 347 13.70 8.13 20.18
C ALA A 347 15.02 8.85 19.87
N ARG A 348 15.39 9.85 20.65
CA ARG A 348 16.68 10.55 20.53
C ARG A 348 17.87 9.61 20.75
N GLU A 349 17.82 8.78 21.78
CA GLU A 349 18.83 7.76 22.05
C GLU A 349 18.95 6.74 20.90
N LYS A 350 17.83 6.27 20.35
CA LYS A 350 17.83 5.39 19.18
C LYS A 350 18.47 6.05 17.96
N LEU A 351 18.16 7.32 17.71
CA LEU A 351 18.75 8.07 16.59
C LEU A 351 20.25 8.26 16.80
N SER A 352 20.72 8.55 18.03
CA SER A 352 22.14 8.69 18.33
C SER A 352 22.92 7.38 18.13
N ASN A 353 22.28 6.25 18.40
CA ASN A 353 22.88 4.91 18.24
C ASN A 353 22.72 4.32 16.81
N THR A 354 21.97 5.00 15.93
CA THR A 354 21.83 4.59 14.55
C THR A 354 23.02 5.09 13.72
N PRO A 355 23.64 4.24 12.87
CA PRO A 355 24.72 4.69 11.99
C PRO A 355 24.32 5.89 11.12
N PRO A 356 25.21 6.89 10.91
CA PRO A 356 24.86 8.10 10.15
C PRO A 356 24.25 7.83 8.78
N ALA A 357 24.72 6.81 8.07
CA ALA A 357 24.22 6.39 6.76
C ALA A 357 22.77 5.89 6.76
N LEU A 358 22.21 5.59 7.93
CA LEU A 358 20.82 5.12 8.10
C LEU A 358 19.92 6.17 8.77
N ARG A 359 20.45 7.38 9.05
CA ARG A 359 19.67 8.47 9.66
C ARG A 359 19.01 9.33 8.58
N PHE A 360 17.82 9.78 8.88
CA PHE A 360 17.17 10.81 8.06
C PHE A 360 17.46 12.19 8.65
N PRO A 361 17.78 13.18 7.82
CA PRO A 361 18.13 14.52 8.30
C PRO A 361 16.92 15.28 8.85
N ALA A 362 15.72 14.95 8.38
CA ALA A 362 14.47 15.62 8.77
C ALA A 362 13.26 14.69 8.55
N PRO A 363 12.12 14.94 9.25
CA PRO A 363 10.87 14.18 9.06
C PRO A 363 10.39 14.18 7.61
N ARG A 364 10.55 15.29 6.88
CA ARG A 364 10.16 15.37 5.46
C ARG A 364 10.98 14.41 4.58
N ALA A 365 12.28 14.34 4.77
CA ALA A 365 13.14 13.40 4.02
C ALA A 365 12.76 11.93 4.30
N ALA A 366 12.38 11.62 5.54
CA ALA A 366 11.88 10.30 5.92
C ALA A 366 10.52 9.99 5.28
N ALA A 367 9.61 10.96 5.23
CA ALA A 367 8.31 10.83 4.58
C ALA A 367 8.45 10.61 3.06
N ASP A 368 9.32 11.37 2.39
CA ASP A 368 9.59 11.23 0.96
C ASP A 368 10.22 9.88 0.64
N TRP A 369 11.19 9.43 1.46
CA TRP A 369 11.76 8.09 1.36
C TRP A 369 10.69 7.01 1.53
N LEU A 370 9.85 7.10 2.56
CA LEU A 370 8.78 6.13 2.81
C LEU A 370 7.82 6.05 1.62
N ARG A 371 7.41 7.19 1.07
CA ARG A 371 6.50 7.25 -0.09
C ARG A 371 7.10 6.59 -1.33
N VAL A 372 8.34 6.93 -1.67
CA VAL A 372 9.03 6.37 -2.84
C VAL A 372 9.30 4.88 -2.67
N ARG A 373 9.60 4.44 -1.44
CA ARG A 373 9.96 3.04 -1.16
C ARG A 373 8.79 2.16 -0.76
N GLN A 374 7.58 2.71 -0.59
CA GLN A 374 6.41 1.96 -0.13
C GLN A 374 6.15 0.67 -0.93
N PRO A 375 6.18 0.65 -2.28
CA PRO A 375 5.99 -0.59 -3.03
C PRO A 375 7.05 -1.64 -2.71
N ALA A 376 8.32 -1.22 -2.58
CA ALA A 376 9.44 -2.11 -2.24
C ALA A 376 9.35 -2.65 -0.80
N LEU A 377 8.90 -1.83 0.15
CA LEU A 377 8.70 -2.23 1.54
C LEU A 377 7.58 -3.26 1.69
N LEU A 378 6.47 -3.07 0.97
CA LEU A 378 5.38 -4.04 0.93
C LEU A 378 5.79 -5.34 0.22
N ALA A 379 6.58 -5.25 -0.84
CA ALA A 379 7.14 -6.42 -1.51
C ALA A 379 8.12 -7.18 -0.62
N ALA A 380 8.98 -6.47 0.13
CA ALA A 380 9.89 -7.08 1.10
C ALA A 380 9.13 -7.80 2.25
N ALA A 381 8.02 -7.22 2.71
CA ALA A 381 7.16 -7.87 3.71
C ALA A 381 6.56 -9.18 3.17
N ARG A 382 6.01 -9.16 1.94
CA ARG A 382 5.48 -10.38 1.29
C ARG A 382 6.56 -11.44 1.08
N LEU A 383 7.74 -11.04 0.60
CA LEU A 383 8.87 -11.94 0.42
C LEU A 383 9.28 -12.61 1.73
N ALA A 384 9.36 -11.82 2.81
CA ALA A 384 9.73 -12.33 4.13
C ALA A 384 8.71 -13.33 4.68
N VAL A 385 7.42 -13.13 4.41
CA VAL A 385 6.34 -14.04 4.80
C VAL A 385 6.34 -15.30 3.93
N ALA A 386 6.52 -15.18 2.62
CA ALA A 386 6.56 -16.30 1.70
C ALA A 386 7.76 -17.23 1.94
N ASP A 387 8.90 -16.71 2.40
CA ASP A 387 10.09 -17.49 2.76
C ASP A 387 9.81 -18.50 3.91
N GLY A 388 8.96 -18.12 4.87
CA GLY A 388 8.57 -18.96 6.02
C GLY A 388 9.67 -19.20 7.07
N GLU A 389 10.94 -19.14 6.71
CA GLU A 389 12.06 -19.35 7.62
C GLU A 389 12.49 -18.07 8.34
N LEU A 390 12.14 -16.91 7.77
CA LEU A 390 12.45 -15.57 8.31
C LEU A 390 11.28 -14.94 9.08
N ASP A 391 10.31 -15.72 9.54
CA ASP A 391 9.08 -15.24 10.20
C ASP A 391 9.32 -14.28 11.36
N THR A 392 10.34 -14.50 12.19
CA THR A 392 10.67 -13.58 13.29
C THR A 392 11.08 -12.21 12.76
N LEU A 393 11.85 -12.17 11.69
CA LEU A 393 12.28 -10.94 11.05
C LEU A 393 11.13 -10.27 10.28
N ALA A 394 10.29 -11.08 9.61
CA ALA A 394 9.07 -10.62 8.94
C ALA A 394 8.13 -9.90 9.91
N ARG A 395 7.88 -10.49 11.08
CA ARG A 395 7.03 -9.89 12.13
C ARG A 395 7.59 -8.55 12.62
N ARG A 396 8.91 -8.48 12.89
CA ARG A 396 9.57 -7.25 13.30
C ARG A 396 9.49 -6.17 12.22
N LEU A 397 9.71 -6.56 10.95
CA LEU A 397 9.61 -5.67 9.79
C LEU A 397 8.21 -5.09 9.66
N MET A 398 7.18 -5.94 9.65
CA MET A 398 5.78 -5.54 9.51
C MET A 398 5.35 -4.61 10.65
N ALA A 399 5.75 -4.91 11.89
CA ALA A 399 5.46 -4.06 13.05
C ALA A 399 6.09 -2.65 12.92
N GLN A 400 7.31 -2.53 12.38
CA GLN A 400 7.93 -1.22 12.17
C GLN A 400 7.35 -0.51 10.95
N LEU A 401 6.99 -1.23 9.91
CA LEU A 401 6.35 -0.68 8.72
C LEU A 401 4.99 -0.05 9.07
N VAL A 402 4.14 -0.75 9.81
CA VAL A 402 2.87 -0.21 10.33
C VAL A 402 3.10 1.08 11.11
N ARG A 403 4.06 1.08 12.04
CA ARG A 403 4.35 2.25 12.88
C ARG A 403 4.87 3.43 12.07
N ALA A 404 5.76 3.19 11.10
CA ALA A 404 6.28 4.24 10.23
C ALA A 404 5.18 4.83 9.34
N MET A 405 4.33 3.98 8.75
CA MET A 405 3.22 4.44 7.91
C MET A 405 2.21 5.27 8.71
N VAL A 406 1.84 4.82 9.91
CA VAL A 406 0.92 5.58 10.76
C VAL A 406 1.54 6.92 11.19
N ALA A 407 2.84 6.95 11.52
CA ALA A 407 3.51 8.17 11.96
C ALA A 407 3.61 9.25 10.86
N HIS A 408 3.82 8.84 9.61
CA HIS A 408 4.02 9.78 8.49
C HIS A 408 2.77 10.05 7.64
N LEU A 409 1.88 9.07 7.50
CA LEU A 409 0.69 9.17 6.63
C LEU A 409 -0.60 9.31 7.43
N GLY A 410 -0.59 8.92 8.71
CA GLY A 410 -1.78 8.77 9.52
C GLY A 410 -2.55 7.48 9.19
N THR A 411 -3.38 7.04 10.14
CA THR A 411 -4.08 5.75 10.03
C THR A 411 -5.08 5.72 8.87
N ARG A 412 -5.72 6.84 8.57
CA ARG A 412 -6.76 6.90 7.51
C ARG A 412 -6.15 6.76 6.11
N ALA A 413 -5.09 7.52 5.82
CA ALA A 413 -4.44 7.47 4.51
C ALA A 413 -3.68 6.16 4.28
N ALA A 414 -3.13 5.55 5.34
CA ALA A 414 -2.42 4.28 5.26
C ALA A 414 -3.34 3.04 5.36
N ALA A 415 -4.64 3.21 5.57
CA ALA A 415 -5.55 2.11 5.85
C ALA A 415 -5.53 0.95 4.83
N PRO A 416 -5.47 1.18 3.50
CA PRO A 416 -5.41 0.10 2.52
C PRO A 416 -4.16 -0.78 2.69
N GLU A 417 -3.00 -0.17 2.87
CA GLU A 417 -1.73 -0.88 3.04
C GLU A 417 -1.65 -1.56 4.40
N LEU A 418 -2.13 -0.90 5.45
CA LEU A 418 -2.22 -1.48 6.79
C LEU A 418 -3.05 -2.75 6.79
N TYR A 419 -4.15 -2.76 6.04
CA TYR A 419 -4.98 -3.96 5.88
C TYR A 419 -4.18 -5.12 5.28
N GLY A 420 -3.45 -4.88 4.19
CA GLY A 420 -2.58 -5.87 3.57
C GLY A 420 -1.49 -6.38 4.51
N ILE A 421 -0.84 -5.48 5.26
CA ILE A 421 0.19 -5.86 6.23
C ILE A 421 -0.40 -6.69 7.37
N HIS A 422 -1.56 -6.32 7.92
CA HIS A 422 -2.19 -7.09 8.99
C HIS A 422 -2.66 -8.48 8.51
N ARG A 423 -3.04 -8.65 7.24
CA ARG A 423 -3.29 -9.98 6.64
C ARG A 423 -2.02 -10.84 6.65
N LEU A 424 -0.87 -10.27 6.27
CA LEU A 424 0.42 -10.97 6.33
C LEU A 424 0.82 -11.31 7.78
N VAL A 425 0.56 -10.43 8.74
CA VAL A 425 0.78 -10.72 10.17
C VAL A 425 -0.09 -11.88 10.63
N LEU A 426 -1.36 -11.89 10.22
CA LEU A 426 -2.29 -12.97 10.53
C LEU A 426 -1.81 -14.31 9.97
N GLU A 427 -1.40 -14.34 8.69
CA GLU A 427 -0.86 -15.54 8.04
C GLU A 427 0.34 -16.12 8.80
N VAL A 428 1.30 -15.29 9.21
CA VAL A 428 2.45 -15.75 10.01
C VAL A 428 2.01 -16.24 11.39
N ALA A 429 1.06 -15.54 12.02
CA ALA A 429 0.57 -15.91 13.35
C ALA A 429 -0.18 -17.25 13.34
N GLU A 430 -0.93 -17.54 12.29
CA GLU A 430 -1.60 -18.82 12.06
C GLU A 430 -0.59 -19.94 11.78
N ARG A 431 0.34 -19.71 10.86
CA ARG A 431 1.38 -20.69 10.51
C ARG A 431 2.28 -21.09 11.69
N ARG A 432 2.54 -20.15 12.59
CA ARG A 432 3.42 -20.35 13.77
C ARG A 432 2.67 -20.64 15.05
N ASP A 433 1.36 -20.78 14.99
CA ASP A 433 0.49 -20.99 16.16
C ASP A 433 0.74 -19.95 17.29
N LEU A 434 0.60 -18.67 16.93
CA LEU A 434 0.81 -17.54 17.84
C LEU A 434 -0.53 -16.86 18.18
N PRO A 435 -1.32 -17.40 19.11
CA PRO A 435 -2.70 -16.96 19.33
C PRO A 435 -2.79 -15.50 19.82
N ARG A 436 -1.81 -14.99 20.57
CA ARG A 436 -1.77 -13.58 20.99
C ARG A 436 -1.62 -12.63 19.78
N GLU A 437 -0.76 -12.97 18.83
CA GLU A 437 -0.53 -12.16 17.64
C GLU A 437 -1.66 -12.31 16.64
N ARG A 438 -2.25 -13.50 16.55
CA ARG A 438 -3.48 -13.76 15.79
C ARG A 438 -4.62 -12.88 16.29
N ALA A 439 -4.83 -12.81 17.61
CA ALA A 439 -5.83 -11.93 18.21
C ALA A 439 -5.57 -10.45 17.86
N ALA A 440 -4.32 -9.99 17.96
CA ALA A 440 -3.96 -8.60 17.65
C ALA A 440 -4.17 -8.27 16.16
N ALA A 441 -3.78 -9.17 15.24
CA ALA A 441 -3.97 -8.98 13.81
C ALA A 441 -5.46 -8.93 13.43
N LEU A 442 -6.27 -9.85 13.95
CA LEU A 442 -7.71 -9.89 13.74
C LEU A 442 -8.40 -8.62 14.28
N MET A 443 -8.00 -8.12 15.46
CA MET A 443 -8.50 -6.85 16.02
C MET A 443 -8.20 -5.67 15.10
N ASN A 444 -6.96 -5.57 14.61
CA ASN A 444 -6.56 -4.47 13.74
C ASN A 444 -7.30 -4.51 12.39
N LEU A 445 -7.49 -5.71 11.81
CA LEU A 445 -8.29 -5.89 10.60
C LEU A 445 -9.76 -5.51 10.83
N ALA A 446 -10.34 -5.92 11.94
CA ALA A 446 -11.71 -5.58 12.31
C ALA A 446 -11.90 -4.06 12.52
N ASP A 447 -10.95 -3.39 13.18
CA ASP A 447 -10.96 -1.93 13.36
C ASP A 447 -10.92 -1.20 12.00
N LEU A 448 -10.18 -1.72 11.02
CA LEU A 448 -10.15 -1.20 9.65
C LEU A 448 -11.45 -1.47 8.89
N ASP A 449 -12.09 -2.62 9.11
CA ASP A 449 -13.40 -2.93 8.53
C ASP A 449 -14.50 -1.99 9.05
N VAL A 450 -14.53 -1.71 10.35
CA VAL A 450 -15.48 -0.74 10.93
C VAL A 450 -15.32 0.62 10.25
N ARG A 451 -14.08 1.10 10.12
CA ARG A 451 -13.81 2.38 9.44
C ARG A 451 -14.23 2.40 7.97
N ALA A 452 -14.26 1.24 7.34
CA ALA A 452 -14.71 1.06 5.96
C ALA A 452 -16.23 0.78 5.85
N GLY A 453 -16.99 0.81 6.96
CA GLY A 453 -18.42 0.54 6.99
C GLY A 453 -18.78 -0.95 6.89
N ARG A 454 -17.81 -1.85 6.92
CA ARG A 454 -18.00 -3.31 6.82
C ARG A 454 -18.21 -3.94 8.22
N THR A 455 -19.18 -3.44 8.97
CA THR A 455 -19.41 -3.81 10.38
C THR A 455 -19.72 -5.31 10.56
N ARG A 456 -20.36 -5.97 9.58
CA ARG A 456 -20.59 -7.43 9.64
C ARG A 456 -19.29 -8.24 9.56
N ALA A 457 -18.39 -7.87 8.67
CA ALA A 457 -17.07 -8.50 8.54
C ALA A 457 -16.22 -8.25 9.81
N ALA A 458 -16.26 -7.02 10.33
CA ALA A 458 -15.60 -6.65 11.58
C ALA A 458 -16.09 -7.51 12.75
N LEU A 459 -17.41 -7.71 12.88
CA LEU A 459 -18.00 -8.54 13.93
C LEU A 459 -17.47 -9.98 13.88
N ALA A 460 -17.38 -10.57 12.69
CA ALA A 460 -16.81 -11.92 12.53
C ALA A 460 -15.36 -11.99 13.01
N ARG A 461 -14.53 -10.99 12.64
CA ARG A 461 -13.13 -10.91 13.06
C ARG A 461 -12.96 -10.61 14.54
N TYR A 462 -13.79 -9.76 15.14
CA TYR A 462 -13.76 -9.53 16.58
C TYR A 462 -14.08 -10.80 17.38
N ARG A 463 -15.01 -11.64 16.89
CA ARG A 463 -15.28 -12.95 17.50
C ARG A 463 -14.09 -13.89 17.39
N ALA A 464 -13.49 -13.99 16.22
CA ALA A 464 -12.27 -14.78 16.03
C ALA A 464 -11.10 -14.26 16.89
N ALA A 465 -10.97 -12.94 17.05
CA ALA A 465 -9.99 -12.32 17.95
C ALA A 465 -10.26 -12.65 19.43
N LEU A 466 -11.52 -12.70 19.82
CA LEU A 466 -11.93 -13.10 21.17
C LEU A 466 -11.52 -14.55 21.47
N ASP A 467 -11.75 -15.45 20.53
CA ASP A 467 -11.38 -16.86 20.67
C ASP A 467 -9.86 -17.04 20.73
N ALA A 468 -9.11 -16.37 19.86
CA ALA A 468 -7.64 -16.36 19.89
C ALA A 468 -7.10 -15.73 21.19
N GLY A 469 -7.73 -14.68 21.70
CA GLY A 469 -7.35 -14.06 22.97
C GLY A 469 -7.56 -14.99 24.18
N ARG A 470 -8.65 -15.76 24.16
CA ARG A 470 -8.91 -16.81 25.17
C ARG A 470 -7.89 -17.92 25.12
N GLU A 471 -7.58 -18.40 23.92
CA GLU A 471 -6.55 -19.43 23.70
C GLU A 471 -5.17 -18.96 24.20
N ALA A 472 -4.85 -17.68 23.96
CA ALA A 472 -3.60 -17.06 24.44
C ALA A 472 -3.57 -16.82 25.96
N GLY A 473 -4.68 -16.98 26.68
CA GLY A 473 -4.82 -16.53 28.06
C GLY A 473 -4.64 -15.02 28.22
N ASP A 474 -4.81 -14.22 27.15
CA ASP A 474 -4.62 -12.77 27.15
C ASP A 474 -5.89 -12.04 27.56
N ALA A 475 -5.96 -11.72 28.86
CA ALA A 475 -7.11 -11.02 29.43
C ALA A 475 -7.35 -9.63 28.84
N TYR A 476 -6.29 -8.94 28.37
CA TYR A 476 -6.43 -7.64 27.73
C TYR A 476 -7.04 -7.77 26.33
N ALA A 477 -6.51 -8.66 25.48
CA ALA A 477 -7.04 -8.94 24.16
C ALA A 477 -8.50 -9.45 24.24
N THR A 478 -8.79 -10.36 25.17
CA THR A 478 -10.14 -10.89 25.42
C THR A 478 -11.12 -9.79 25.79
N GLY A 479 -10.75 -8.91 26.72
CA GLY A 479 -11.61 -7.81 27.17
C GLY A 479 -11.88 -6.80 26.06
N ARG A 480 -10.85 -6.41 25.30
CA ARG A 480 -10.98 -5.50 24.16
C ARG A 480 -11.87 -6.10 23.05
N ALA A 481 -11.66 -7.38 22.71
CA ALA A 481 -12.46 -8.05 21.71
C ALA A 481 -13.93 -8.16 22.13
N THR A 482 -14.21 -8.52 23.40
CA THR A 482 -15.56 -8.59 23.96
C THR A 482 -16.28 -7.24 23.84
N GLU A 483 -15.61 -6.14 24.17
CA GLU A 483 -16.15 -4.79 24.05
C GLU A 483 -16.40 -4.40 22.59
N SER A 484 -15.48 -4.75 21.68
CA SER A 484 -15.61 -4.45 20.25
C SER A 484 -16.75 -5.23 19.59
N VAL A 485 -17.01 -6.47 20.02
CA VAL A 485 -18.21 -7.23 19.60
C VAL A 485 -19.48 -6.49 19.99
N GLY A 486 -19.55 -5.97 21.22
CA GLY A 486 -20.69 -5.17 21.68
C GLY A 486 -20.88 -3.89 20.84
N ALA A 487 -19.78 -3.18 20.54
CA ALA A 487 -19.82 -1.99 19.70
C ALA A 487 -20.32 -2.30 18.28
N ALA A 488 -19.85 -3.39 17.68
CA ALA A 488 -20.28 -3.82 16.35
C ALA A 488 -21.77 -4.19 16.30
N HIS A 489 -22.31 -4.85 17.36
CA HIS A 489 -23.75 -5.08 17.46
C HIS A 489 -24.55 -3.79 17.55
N LEU A 490 -24.05 -2.79 18.29
CA LEU A 490 -24.72 -1.50 18.41
C LEU A 490 -24.80 -0.76 17.07
N GLU A 491 -23.72 -0.81 16.28
CA GLU A 491 -23.68 -0.23 14.92
C GLU A 491 -24.60 -0.97 13.94
N LEU A 492 -24.77 -2.29 14.12
CA LEU A 492 -25.69 -3.11 13.32
C LEU A 492 -27.16 -2.94 13.73
N GLY A 493 -27.47 -2.08 14.69
CA GLY A 493 -28.83 -1.82 15.15
C GLY A 493 -29.39 -2.88 16.11
N ASP A 494 -28.52 -3.63 16.77
CA ASP A 494 -28.89 -4.64 17.77
C ASP A 494 -28.42 -4.21 19.18
N PRO A 495 -29.12 -3.24 19.81
CA PRO A 495 -28.72 -2.69 21.09
C PRO A 495 -28.84 -3.69 22.23
N ASP A 496 -29.73 -4.69 22.12
CA ASP A 496 -29.91 -5.69 23.16
C ASP A 496 -28.70 -6.60 23.29
N ARG A 497 -28.22 -7.15 22.15
CA ARG A 497 -26.97 -7.90 22.13
C ARG A 497 -25.75 -7.04 22.49
N ALA A 498 -25.76 -5.77 22.11
CA ALA A 498 -24.70 -4.86 22.51
C ALA A 498 -24.61 -4.71 24.02
N ALA A 499 -25.76 -4.51 24.72
CA ALA A 499 -25.82 -4.41 26.17
C ALA A 499 -25.30 -5.69 26.86
N ASP A 500 -25.66 -6.87 26.33
CA ASP A 500 -25.19 -8.16 26.86
C ASP A 500 -23.67 -8.30 26.73
N TRP A 501 -23.10 -7.94 25.58
CA TRP A 501 -21.67 -8.02 25.38
C TRP A 501 -20.90 -7.01 26.23
N PHE A 502 -21.40 -5.78 26.36
CA PHE A 502 -20.79 -4.79 27.26
C PHE A 502 -20.91 -5.24 28.73
N GLY A 503 -22.00 -5.93 29.12
CA GLY A 503 -22.15 -6.54 30.45
C GLY A 503 -21.06 -7.60 30.72
N ARG A 504 -20.77 -8.46 29.76
CA ARG A 504 -19.67 -9.43 29.85
C ARG A 504 -18.30 -8.74 29.98
N ALA A 505 -18.06 -7.69 29.19
CA ALA A 505 -16.83 -6.90 29.29
C ALA A 505 -16.72 -6.21 30.66
N LEU A 506 -17.83 -5.67 31.19
CA LEU A 506 -17.88 -5.06 32.51
C LEU A 506 -17.51 -6.05 33.61
N ALA A 507 -18.06 -7.26 33.60
CA ALA A 507 -17.72 -8.30 34.57
C ALA A 507 -16.22 -8.61 34.57
N GLN A 508 -15.57 -8.67 33.37
CA GLN A 508 -14.12 -8.88 33.24
C GLN A 508 -13.31 -7.72 33.84
N ARG A 509 -13.76 -6.45 33.65
CA ARG A 509 -13.06 -5.27 34.19
C ARG A 509 -13.22 -5.18 35.72
N LEU A 510 -14.40 -5.48 36.24
CA LEU A 510 -14.63 -5.50 37.67
C LEU A 510 -13.81 -6.59 38.39
N ALA A 511 -13.67 -7.78 37.78
CA ALA A 511 -12.82 -8.85 38.31
C ALA A 511 -11.33 -8.46 38.42
N ARG A 512 -10.89 -7.44 37.68
CA ARG A 512 -9.52 -6.92 37.69
C ARG A 512 -9.35 -5.59 38.42
N ASP A 513 -10.40 -5.11 39.11
CA ASP A 513 -10.46 -3.82 39.77
C ASP A 513 -10.15 -2.61 38.85
N GLU A 514 -10.44 -2.73 37.55
CA GLU A 514 -10.24 -1.68 36.53
C GLU A 514 -11.44 -0.70 36.56
N ARG A 515 -11.52 0.11 37.64
CA ARG A 515 -12.69 0.93 37.97
C ARG A 515 -13.06 1.98 36.94
N ALA A 516 -12.05 2.61 36.32
CA ALA A 516 -12.28 3.62 35.27
C ALA A 516 -12.90 3.00 34.00
N ASP A 517 -12.38 1.86 33.56
CA ASP A 517 -12.94 1.12 32.45
C ASP A 517 -14.33 0.56 32.73
N ALA A 518 -14.58 0.12 33.99
CA ALA A 518 -15.91 -0.30 34.42
C ALA A 518 -16.91 0.86 34.33
N ALA A 519 -16.54 2.06 34.77
CA ALA A 519 -17.40 3.24 34.65
C ALA A 519 -17.74 3.56 33.19
N ARG A 520 -16.76 3.46 32.28
CA ARG A 520 -16.94 3.65 30.83
C ARG A 520 -17.90 2.61 30.24
N LEU A 521 -17.77 1.35 30.65
CA LEU A 521 -18.67 0.28 30.20
C LEU A 521 -20.09 0.44 30.73
N HIS A 522 -20.28 0.92 31.96
CA HIS A 522 -21.61 1.30 32.46
C HIS A 522 -22.26 2.36 31.55
N GLY A 523 -21.50 3.36 31.07
CA GLY A 523 -22.00 4.34 30.11
C GLY A 523 -22.40 3.70 28.78
N ARG A 524 -21.59 2.77 28.24
CA ARG A 524 -21.92 2.05 27.00
C ARG A 524 -23.17 1.20 27.12
N ILE A 525 -23.36 0.51 28.26
CA ILE A 525 -24.57 -0.25 28.57
C ILE A 525 -25.77 0.70 28.64
N GLY A 526 -25.61 1.84 29.32
CA GLY A 526 -26.64 2.88 29.39
C GLY A 526 -27.07 3.40 28.01
N GLY A 527 -26.09 3.68 27.13
CA GLY A 527 -26.37 4.08 25.76
C GLY A 527 -27.04 3.00 24.92
N ALA A 528 -26.68 1.73 25.11
CA ALA A 528 -27.32 0.62 24.41
C ALA A 528 -28.80 0.46 24.89
N HIS A 529 -29.05 0.49 26.18
CA HIS A 529 -30.41 0.45 26.70
C HIS A 529 -31.27 1.64 26.27
N ALA A 530 -30.71 2.85 26.21
CA ALA A 530 -31.40 4.03 25.71
C ALA A 530 -31.83 3.87 24.25
N ARG A 531 -30.95 3.34 23.40
CA ARG A 531 -31.28 3.03 22.00
C ARG A 531 -32.33 1.93 21.84
N ALA A 532 -32.42 1.00 22.82
CA ALA A 532 -33.45 -0.01 22.89
C ALA A 532 -34.77 0.50 23.47
N GLY A 533 -34.88 1.77 23.87
CA GLY A 533 -36.03 2.34 24.53
C GLY A 533 -36.20 1.90 25.98
N ARG A 534 -35.24 1.18 26.56
CA ARG A 534 -35.26 0.70 27.94
C ARG A 534 -34.70 1.76 28.90
N TYR A 535 -35.47 2.82 29.10
CA TYR A 535 -35.03 3.98 29.87
C TYR A 535 -34.72 3.69 31.34
N PRO A 536 -35.52 2.84 32.09
CA PRO A 536 -35.16 2.51 33.46
C PRO A 536 -33.80 1.85 33.64
N GLU A 537 -33.44 0.94 32.73
CA GLU A 537 -32.12 0.27 32.68
C GLU A 537 -31.03 1.25 32.30
N ALA A 538 -31.27 2.11 31.31
CA ALA A 538 -30.36 3.15 30.85
C ALA A 538 -30.03 4.12 32.01
N LEU A 539 -31.03 4.60 32.74
CA LEU A 539 -30.84 5.49 33.88
C LEU A 539 -30.02 4.85 35.00
N ARG A 540 -30.25 3.57 35.32
CA ARG A 540 -29.45 2.84 36.31
C ARG A 540 -27.99 2.76 35.87
N SER A 541 -27.76 2.40 34.62
CA SER A 541 -26.41 2.23 34.08
C SER A 541 -25.65 3.56 34.03
N TRP A 542 -26.27 4.63 33.57
CA TRP A 542 -25.65 5.96 33.54
C TRP A 542 -25.38 6.51 34.96
N ARG A 543 -26.26 6.31 35.95
CA ARG A 543 -25.98 6.66 37.34
C ARG A 543 -24.77 5.91 37.89
N SER A 544 -24.62 4.63 37.53
CA SER A 544 -23.42 3.85 37.88
C SER A 544 -22.16 4.39 37.24
N ALA A 545 -22.21 4.82 35.95
CA ALA A 545 -21.11 5.47 35.26
C ALA A 545 -20.69 6.78 35.94
N VAL A 546 -21.64 7.67 36.25
CA VAL A 546 -21.41 8.93 36.96
C VAL A 546 -20.74 8.69 38.32
N THR A 547 -21.25 7.69 39.08
CA THR A 547 -20.66 7.33 40.37
C THR A 547 -19.24 6.79 40.24
N GLY A 548 -19.00 5.95 39.22
CA GLY A 548 -17.67 5.42 38.90
C GLY A 548 -16.65 6.51 38.56
N TYR A 549 -17.01 7.43 37.69
CA TYR A 549 -16.12 8.56 37.31
C TYR A 549 -15.86 9.51 38.48
N ARG A 550 -16.90 9.77 39.32
CA ARG A 550 -16.71 10.56 40.53
C ARG A 550 -15.69 9.93 41.48
N ARG A 551 -15.76 8.60 41.70
CA ARG A 551 -14.79 7.87 42.54
C ARG A 551 -13.37 7.87 41.94
N ALA A 552 -13.28 7.85 40.62
CA ALA A 552 -12.00 7.95 39.90
C ALA A 552 -11.40 9.38 39.87
N GLY A 553 -12.18 10.39 40.31
CA GLY A 553 -11.75 11.80 40.24
C GLY A 553 -11.74 12.39 38.82
N ASP A 554 -12.31 11.70 37.83
CA ASP A 554 -12.38 12.15 36.44
C ASP A 554 -13.60 13.06 36.24
N ARG A 555 -13.39 14.36 36.46
CA ARG A 555 -14.44 15.39 36.33
C ARG A 555 -14.97 15.55 34.93
N VAL A 556 -14.09 15.42 33.92
CA VAL A 556 -14.47 15.56 32.51
C VAL A 556 -15.41 14.41 32.10
N ALA A 557 -14.99 13.17 32.36
CA ALA A 557 -15.83 12.00 32.07
C ALA A 557 -17.12 12.00 32.90
N GLN A 558 -17.09 12.48 34.17
CA GLN A 558 -18.29 12.61 35.00
C GLN A 558 -19.27 13.63 34.42
N ALA A 559 -18.80 14.80 34.00
CA ALA A 559 -19.64 15.84 33.38
C ALA A 559 -20.29 15.32 32.08
N ARG A 560 -19.53 14.62 31.25
CA ARG A 560 -20.04 14.00 30.02
C ARG A 560 -21.12 12.97 30.33
N ALA A 561 -20.87 12.09 31.32
CA ALA A 561 -21.81 11.07 31.71
C ALA A 561 -23.12 11.65 32.30
N LEU A 562 -23.04 12.78 33.04
CA LEU A 562 -24.24 13.52 33.51
C LEU A 562 -25.02 14.11 32.33
N GLY A 563 -24.32 14.64 31.30
CA GLY A 563 -24.97 15.12 30.07
C GLY A 563 -25.78 14.01 29.38
N GLU A 564 -25.20 12.82 29.25
CA GLU A 564 -25.90 11.66 28.67
C GLU A 564 -27.06 11.17 29.56
N LEU A 565 -26.86 11.16 30.89
CA LEU A 565 -27.93 10.84 31.86
C LEU A 565 -29.12 11.80 31.72
N ALA A 566 -28.85 13.11 31.60
CA ALA A 566 -29.89 14.12 31.36
C ALA A 566 -30.70 13.85 30.09
N GLY A 567 -30.02 13.49 28.97
CA GLY A 567 -30.70 13.14 27.72
C GLY A 567 -31.60 11.90 27.86
N VAL A 568 -31.19 10.90 28.64
CA VAL A 568 -32.02 9.72 28.92
C VAL A 568 -33.19 10.07 29.84
N GLN A 569 -32.98 10.92 30.85
CA GLN A 569 -34.06 11.41 31.74
C GLN A 569 -35.12 12.15 30.94
N GLU A 570 -34.71 13.01 30.01
CA GLU A 570 -35.60 13.71 29.12
C GLU A 570 -36.41 12.74 28.24
N SER A 571 -35.72 11.79 27.58
CA SER A 571 -36.38 10.77 26.75
C SER A 571 -37.35 9.90 27.54
N ALA A 572 -37.11 9.73 28.84
CA ALA A 572 -38.00 9.02 29.77
C ALA A 572 -39.16 9.89 30.31
N GLY A 573 -39.27 11.16 29.91
CA GLY A 573 -40.30 12.09 30.36
C GLY A 573 -40.01 12.82 31.70
N HIS A 574 -38.79 12.67 32.23
CA HIS A 574 -38.36 13.27 33.50
C HIS A 574 -37.65 14.63 33.24
N ALA A 575 -38.33 15.56 32.60
CA ALA A 575 -37.74 16.83 32.13
C ALA A 575 -37.17 17.70 33.28
N GLY A 576 -37.80 17.73 34.44
CA GLY A 576 -37.30 18.46 35.61
C GLY A 576 -35.96 17.92 36.14
N GLU A 577 -35.84 16.58 36.24
CA GLU A 577 -34.59 15.93 36.62
C GLU A 577 -33.50 16.17 35.57
N ALA A 578 -33.87 16.11 34.28
CA ALA A 578 -32.94 16.34 33.16
C ALA A 578 -32.30 17.74 33.21
N LEU A 579 -33.11 18.77 33.48
CA LEU A 579 -32.63 20.14 33.64
C LEU A 579 -31.62 20.29 34.77
N GLU A 580 -31.94 19.72 35.94
CA GLU A 580 -31.05 19.78 37.12
C GLU A 580 -29.75 19.01 36.87
N THR A 581 -29.84 17.81 36.30
CA THR A 581 -28.66 16.97 35.96
C THR A 581 -27.79 17.67 34.91
N CYS A 582 -28.40 18.31 33.92
CA CYS A 582 -27.65 19.03 32.90
C CYS A 582 -26.93 20.28 33.42
N ARG A 583 -27.55 21.02 34.36
CA ARG A 583 -26.92 22.14 35.09
C ARG A 583 -25.70 21.68 35.88
N GLN A 584 -25.80 20.57 36.58
CA GLN A 584 -24.67 19.96 37.31
C GLN A 584 -23.54 19.56 36.34
N ALA A 585 -23.89 19.03 35.17
CA ALA A 585 -22.90 18.69 34.13
C ALA A 585 -22.15 19.94 33.64
N VAL A 586 -22.88 21.04 33.37
CA VAL A 586 -22.26 22.33 32.93
C VAL A 586 -21.30 22.86 33.99
N GLU A 587 -21.70 22.82 35.27
CA GLU A 587 -20.82 23.31 36.33
C GLU A 587 -19.57 22.46 36.51
N LEU A 588 -19.69 21.12 36.41
CA LEU A 588 -18.53 20.24 36.44
C LEU A 588 -17.58 20.46 35.26
N ALA A 589 -18.11 20.68 34.04
CA ALA A 589 -17.28 21.00 32.86
C ALA A 589 -16.55 22.33 33.05
N ARG A 590 -17.20 23.33 33.66
CA ARG A 590 -16.55 24.61 34.03
C ARG A 590 -15.42 24.42 35.03
N LEU A 591 -15.65 23.63 36.08
CA LEU A 591 -14.63 23.29 37.10
C LEU A 591 -13.46 22.46 36.52
N ALA A 592 -13.73 21.68 35.45
CA ALA A 592 -12.72 20.93 34.73
C ALA A 592 -11.97 21.78 33.68
N GLN A 593 -12.35 23.02 33.49
CA GLN A 593 -11.80 23.96 32.48
C GLN A 593 -11.88 23.43 31.03
N ASP A 594 -12.86 22.58 30.74
CA ASP A 594 -13.12 22.06 29.38
C ASP A 594 -14.21 22.93 28.72
N ALA A 595 -13.77 23.99 28.03
CA ALA A 595 -14.65 24.94 27.36
C ALA A 595 -15.47 24.28 26.24
N GLY A 596 -14.91 23.29 25.55
CA GLY A 596 -15.61 22.55 24.49
C GLY A 596 -16.79 21.75 25.04
N LEU A 597 -16.53 20.92 26.05
CA LEU A 597 -17.57 20.16 26.73
C LEU A 597 -18.61 21.07 27.38
N GLN A 598 -18.19 22.17 27.98
CA GLN A 598 -19.10 23.15 28.57
C GLN A 598 -20.06 23.75 27.52
N ALA A 599 -19.53 24.07 26.33
CA ALA A 599 -20.36 24.58 25.21
C ALA A 599 -21.37 23.54 24.72
N ASP A 600 -20.96 22.28 24.62
CA ASP A 600 -21.87 21.18 24.20
C ASP A 600 -22.98 20.96 25.23
N LEU A 601 -22.67 20.99 26.52
CA LEU A 601 -23.64 20.85 27.59
C LEU A 601 -24.60 22.05 27.69
N HIS A 602 -24.12 23.28 27.41
CA HIS A 602 -25.01 24.44 27.29
C HIS A 602 -25.98 24.31 26.12
N THR A 603 -25.51 23.75 24.98
CA THR A 603 -26.39 23.47 23.82
C THR A 603 -27.47 22.48 24.20
N ARG A 604 -27.11 21.37 24.87
CA ARG A 604 -28.06 20.37 25.34
C ARG A 604 -29.08 20.96 26.36
N LEU A 605 -28.58 21.77 27.30
CA LEU A 605 -29.47 22.44 28.28
C LEU A 605 -30.46 23.38 27.57
N ALA A 606 -30.03 24.09 26.54
CA ALA A 606 -30.92 24.92 25.75
C ALA A 606 -32.00 24.12 25.00
N GLU A 607 -31.65 22.96 24.46
CA GLU A 607 -32.61 22.06 23.81
C GLU A 607 -33.68 21.53 24.79
N ILE A 608 -33.27 21.14 25.98
CA ILE A 608 -34.22 20.70 27.05
C ILE A 608 -35.13 21.87 27.44
N LEU A 609 -34.60 23.08 27.69
CA LEU A 609 -35.38 24.27 28.03
C LEU A 609 -36.39 24.66 26.95
N GLU A 610 -36.03 24.53 25.69
CA GLU A 610 -36.94 24.83 24.57
C GLU A 610 -38.11 23.86 24.53
N ARG A 611 -37.88 22.57 24.74
CA ARG A 611 -38.93 21.53 24.80
C ARG A 611 -39.79 21.64 26.05
N THR A 612 -39.27 22.17 27.14
CA THR A 612 -40.02 22.42 28.38
C THR A 612 -40.72 23.77 28.39
N GLY A 613 -40.68 24.56 27.31
CA GLY A 613 -41.42 25.79 27.17
C GLY A 613 -40.72 27.04 27.74
N ASP A 614 -39.41 27.02 27.95
CA ASP A 614 -38.60 28.18 28.33
C ASP A 614 -37.65 28.63 27.17
N PRO A 615 -38.15 29.31 26.16
CA PRO A 615 -37.36 29.82 25.05
C PRO A 615 -36.39 30.96 25.44
N ALA A 616 -36.63 31.63 26.57
CA ALA A 616 -35.76 32.68 27.07
C ALA A 616 -34.49 32.09 27.67
N GLY A 617 -34.63 31.08 28.53
CA GLY A 617 -33.52 30.31 29.06
C GLY A 617 -32.75 29.60 27.97
N ALA A 618 -33.41 29.04 26.96
CA ALA A 618 -32.77 28.38 25.84
C ALA A 618 -31.85 29.34 25.06
N ARG A 619 -32.32 30.58 24.79
CA ARG A 619 -31.49 31.62 24.11
C ARG A 619 -30.26 31.98 24.93
N LEU A 620 -30.41 32.15 26.26
CA LEU A 620 -29.30 32.45 27.18
C LEU A 620 -28.20 31.39 27.08
N HIS A 621 -28.57 30.12 27.14
CA HIS A 621 -27.62 29.02 27.07
C HIS A 621 -27.01 28.81 25.69
N ARG A 622 -27.74 29.04 24.59
CA ARG A 622 -27.16 29.08 23.23
C ARG A 622 -26.12 30.20 23.09
N GLY A 623 -26.40 31.39 23.63
CA GLY A 623 -25.44 32.48 23.66
C GLY A 623 -24.18 32.13 24.46
N ALA A 624 -24.32 31.45 25.61
CA ALA A 624 -23.18 30.97 26.36
C ALA A 624 -22.34 29.95 25.58
N ALA A 625 -22.98 29.00 24.89
CA ALA A 625 -22.30 28.04 24.02
C ALA A 625 -21.55 28.70 22.86
N ALA A 626 -22.16 29.71 22.20
CA ALA A 626 -21.54 30.48 21.13
C ALA A 626 -20.29 31.24 21.60
N ARG A 627 -20.36 31.90 22.75
CA ARG A 627 -19.20 32.57 23.36
C ARG A 627 -18.05 31.61 23.62
N LEU A 628 -18.31 30.46 24.22
CA LEU A 628 -17.31 29.44 24.52
C LEU A 628 -16.65 28.86 23.26
N ARG A 629 -17.37 28.80 22.14
CA ARG A 629 -16.83 28.36 20.83
C ARG A 629 -16.15 29.48 20.04
N GLY A 630 -16.21 30.75 20.50
CA GLY A 630 -15.65 31.91 19.78
C GLY A 630 -16.38 32.23 18.48
N THR A 631 -17.65 31.83 18.34
CA THR A 631 -18.48 32.04 17.12
C THR A 631 -19.41 33.25 17.22
N GLU A 632 -19.44 33.96 18.35
CA GLU A 632 -20.24 35.18 18.52
C GLU A 632 -19.49 36.39 17.92
N PRO A 633 -20.07 37.18 17.03
CA PRO A 633 -19.45 38.45 16.61
C PRO A 633 -19.34 39.37 17.83
N PRO A 634 -18.26 40.16 17.97
CA PRO A 634 -18.10 41.07 19.08
C PRO A 634 -19.27 42.01 19.15
N THR A 635 -20.07 41.94 20.21
CA THR A 635 -21.06 42.93 20.55
C THR A 635 -20.32 44.19 21.00
N GLY A 636 -19.84 44.97 20.01
CA GLY A 636 -19.37 46.32 20.25
C GLY A 636 -20.59 47.23 20.42
N PRO A 637 -20.56 48.20 21.37
CA PRO A 637 -21.59 49.19 21.46
C PRO A 637 -21.59 50.02 20.17
N THR A 638 -22.71 50.01 19.44
CA THR A 638 -22.96 51.00 18.39
C THR A 638 -22.95 52.39 19.05
N VAL A 639 -21.85 53.10 18.92
CA VAL A 639 -21.79 54.55 19.17
C VAL A 639 -22.63 55.20 18.06
N PRO A 640 -23.69 55.95 18.37
CA PRO A 640 -24.41 56.70 17.36
C PRO A 640 -23.49 57.81 16.86
N ALA A 641 -23.23 57.82 15.57
CA ALA A 641 -22.61 58.96 14.91
C ALA A 641 -23.56 60.15 15.00
N GLY A 642 -23.16 61.18 15.73
CA GLY A 642 -23.69 62.51 15.69
C GLY A 642 -23.12 63.30 14.49
#